data_508c91387c7798e2ef347663145a81cb
#
_entry.id   508c91387c7798e2ef347663145a81cb
#
_cell.length_a   1.000
_cell.length_b   1.000
_cell.length_c   1.000
_cell.angle_alpha   90.00
_cell.angle_beta   90.00
_cell.angle_gamma   90.00
#
_symmetry.space_group_name_H-M   'P 1'
#
loop_
_entity.id
_entity.type
_entity.pdbx_description
1 polymer ?
#
loop_
_entity_poly.entity_id
_entity_poly.type
_entity_poly.pdbx_seq_one_letter_code
_entity_poly.pdbx_strand_id
1 'polypeptide(L)'
;MFTGPGMRPQSSSSPPSEHQPNQFSLLGQRRFAPFFWTQFSGAANDNLFKFALTVMVTYQLSVSWLPPSLAGLVIGALFILPFLLFSATSGQLTDKWDKTRMFRLVKNLEIAIMLLAAWGFVAAHVPLLLACVFLMGLHSTLFGPVKFAYLPQVLNERELTGGNGMVEMGTFVAILLGNVAGGLLVAVPAVGHLQVAVACVALALVGRLCAQFIPNAPATDPDLVINWNPFTETWRNLQLARQQPVVFRSLLGISWMWFFGAVFLAQFPSFAKEVLHGNEHVASLLLVIFSIGIGVGSLLCEVFSRRHVEIGLVPLGAIGMSVFAIDLYFAARALPPSALMDVGAFLAEHRNWRVMVDLGLLALSAGIYSVPMYALIQMRSQATHRARIIAANNILNALFMIASSVLAGALLAAGFSIPQVFLLAGIANAVVALYVFLLVPEYLLRFVAWVATHFIYRFKVRGEPHIPASGAAVLVCNHVSFVDALLLMAASPRPIHFVMDARIFQMPVLGRLFRLAKAIPIVPYKEDPATYEAAFVRAAQVLREGDLLAIFPEGAITSDGQLQPFKGGIMKILEQARVDGLELSVVPMALTNLWGSFFSRIEVRDGKNVAMVRPLRRGWLSRVGLEVDAAVPADQVTPELLHARVAALLAR
;
A
#
# COMPACT_ATOMS: atom_id res chain seq x y z
N MET A 1 -73.12 8.31 -0.86
CA MET A 1 -72.46 7.68 -2.07
C MET A 1 -71.34 8.58 -2.54
N PHE A 2 -70.10 8.26 -2.13
CA PHE A 2 -68.90 8.75 -2.82
C PHE A 2 -67.80 7.71 -2.54
N THR A 3 -67.48 6.96 -3.56
CA THR A 3 -66.40 5.96 -3.58
C THR A 3 -65.07 6.67 -3.82
N GLY A 4 -64.14 6.55 -2.86
CA GLY A 4 -62.74 7.00 -3.00
C GLY A 4 -61.92 6.01 -3.83
N PRO A 5 -60.92 6.47 -4.59
CA PRO A 5 -60.08 5.59 -5.43
C PRO A 5 -59.06 4.83 -4.63
N GLY A 6 -58.98 3.52 -4.86
CA GLY A 6 -58.05 2.60 -4.23
C GLY A 6 -56.58 2.95 -4.52
N MET A 7 -55.77 3.01 -3.48
CA MET A 7 -54.32 3.03 -3.57
C MET A 7 -53.81 1.68 -4.11
N ARG A 8 -53.14 1.72 -5.25
CA ARG A 8 -52.32 0.61 -5.74
C ARG A 8 -51.08 0.46 -4.84
N PRO A 9 -50.66 -0.72 -4.49
CA PRO A 9 -49.37 -0.89 -3.79
C PRO A 9 -48.24 -0.47 -4.72
N GLN A 10 -47.39 0.45 -4.25
CA GLN A 10 -46.13 0.80 -4.92
C GLN A 10 -45.25 -0.43 -4.92
N SER A 11 -44.89 -0.88 -6.12
CA SER A 11 -43.88 -1.89 -6.33
C SER A 11 -42.55 -1.41 -5.71
N SER A 12 -42.03 -2.17 -4.75
CA SER A 12 -40.68 -1.99 -4.21
C SER A 12 -39.68 -2.19 -5.34
N SER A 13 -39.28 -1.08 -5.97
CA SER A 13 -38.13 -1.07 -6.84
C SER A 13 -36.89 -1.35 -5.98
N SER A 14 -36.27 -2.51 -6.18
CA SER A 14 -34.93 -2.80 -5.70
C SER A 14 -34.01 -1.64 -6.07
N PRO A 15 -33.16 -1.13 -5.15
CA PRO A 15 -32.20 -0.10 -5.53
C PRO A 15 -31.33 -0.62 -6.67
N PRO A 16 -31.05 0.19 -7.70
CA PRO A 16 -30.19 -0.23 -8.79
C PRO A 16 -28.85 -0.63 -8.18
N SER A 17 -28.32 -1.77 -8.63
CA SER A 17 -26.96 -2.21 -8.32
C SER A 17 -26.02 -1.07 -8.76
N GLU A 18 -25.57 -0.26 -7.83
CA GLU A 18 -24.56 0.75 -8.10
C GLU A 18 -23.33 0.02 -8.67
N HIS A 19 -23.15 0.14 -9.96
CA HIS A 19 -21.91 -0.17 -10.64
C HIS A 19 -20.86 0.76 -10.03
N GLN A 20 -20.17 0.29 -9.00
CA GLN A 20 -19.13 1.07 -8.34
C GLN A 20 -17.97 1.27 -9.32
N PRO A 21 -17.63 2.51 -9.69
CA PRO A 21 -16.60 2.80 -10.67
C PRO A 21 -15.25 2.25 -10.19
N ASN A 22 -14.48 1.62 -11.09
CA ASN A 22 -13.12 1.15 -10.80
C ASN A 22 -12.13 2.34 -10.75
N GLN A 23 -10.88 2.11 -10.30
CA GLN A 23 -9.86 3.15 -10.18
C GLN A 23 -9.61 3.95 -11.46
N PHE A 24 -9.79 3.36 -12.66
CA PHE A 24 -9.64 4.05 -13.93
C PHE A 24 -10.71 5.13 -14.15
N SER A 25 -11.87 5.01 -13.51
CA SER A 25 -12.90 6.04 -13.57
C SER A 25 -12.45 7.38 -12.95
N LEU A 26 -11.43 7.36 -12.07
CA LEU A 26 -10.84 8.57 -11.52
C LEU A 26 -10.22 9.45 -12.61
N LEU A 27 -9.73 8.87 -13.72
CA LEU A 27 -9.19 9.63 -14.86
C LEU A 27 -10.27 10.43 -15.62
N GLY A 28 -11.54 10.11 -15.46
CA GLY A 28 -12.66 10.90 -15.96
C GLY A 28 -13.14 11.99 -15.00
N GLN A 29 -12.62 12.05 -13.77
CA GLN A 29 -13.11 12.95 -12.73
C GLN A 29 -12.24 14.21 -12.61
N ARG A 30 -12.90 15.38 -12.63
CA ARG A 30 -12.21 16.68 -12.53
C ARG A 30 -11.35 16.83 -11.28
N ARG A 31 -11.69 16.16 -10.18
CA ARG A 31 -10.90 16.21 -8.93
C ARG A 31 -9.59 15.44 -9.01
N PHE A 32 -9.44 14.45 -9.92
CA PHE A 32 -8.26 13.58 -10.00
C PHE A 32 -7.49 13.73 -11.32
N ALA A 33 -8.16 13.74 -12.48
CA ALA A 33 -7.52 13.70 -13.79
C ALA A 33 -6.49 14.83 -14.02
N PRO A 34 -6.78 16.12 -13.72
CA PRO A 34 -5.79 17.19 -13.91
C PRO A 34 -4.55 17.00 -13.03
N PHE A 35 -4.73 16.54 -11.80
CA PHE A 35 -3.65 16.20 -10.88
C PHE A 35 -2.81 15.03 -11.43
N PHE A 36 -3.45 13.95 -11.90
CA PHE A 36 -2.78 12.79 -12.46
C PHE A 36 -1.88 13.19 -13.65
N TRP A 37 -2.39 13.94 -14.60
CA TRP A 37 -1.62 14.38 -15.76
C TRP A 37 -0.52 15.39 -15.40
N THR A 38 -0.74 16.21 -14.38
CA THR A 38 0.28 17.11 -13.84
C THR A 38 1.47 16.36 -13.28
N GLN A 39 1.23 15.31 -12.49
CA GLN A 39 2.29 14.48 -11.91
C GLN A 39 2.95 13.59 -12.96
N PHE A 40 2.17 13.03 -13.90
CA PHE A 40 2.66 12.20 -14.99
C PHE A 40 3.64 12.97 -15.89
N SER A 41 3.24 14.16 -16.35
CA SER A 41 4.10 15.01 -17.19
C SER A 41 5.39 15.43 -16.47
N GLY A 42 5.32 15.72 -15.16
CA GLY A 42 6.51 16.05 -14.39
C GLY A 42 7.48 14.87 -14.25
N ALA A 43 6.97 13.69 -13.92
CA ALA A 43 7.80 12.49 -13.83
C ALA A 43 8.41 12.09 -15.18
N ALA A 44 7.67 12.25 -16.27
CA ALA A 44 8.18 12.03 -17.63
C ALA A 44 9.30 13.02 -17.98
N ASN A 45 9.10 14.30 -17.65
CA ASN A 45 10.05 15.37 -17.92
C ASN A 45 11.36 15.19 -17.13
N ASP A 46 11.27 14.88 -15.83
CA ASP A 46 12.45 14.59 -14.99
C ASP A 46 13.32 13.49 -15.59
N ASN A 47 12.72 12.44 -16.11
CA ASN A 47 13.44 11.28 -16.61
C ASN A 47 13.92 11.48 -18.06
N LEU A 48 13.14 12.14 -18.90
CA LEU A 48 13.57 12.55 -20.24
C LEU A 48 14.82 13.41 -20.15
N PHE A 49 14.79 14.46 -19.31
CA PHE A 49 15.90 15.38 -19.12
C PHE A 49 17.16 14.67 -18.59
N LYS A 50 17.03 13.91 -17.49
CA LYS A 50 18.17 13.20 -16.88
C LYS A 50 18.80 12.19 -17.82
N PHE A 51 17.98 11.40 -18.50
CA PHE A 51 18.47 10.35 -19.39
C PHE A 51 19.14 10.94 -20.63
N ALA A 52 18.53 11.95 -21.26
CA ALA A 52 19.13 12.66 -22.39
C ALA A 52 20.49 13.28 -22.03
N LEU A 53 20.58 13.94 -20.86
CA LEU A 53 21.85 14.49 -20.37
C LEU A 53 22.89 13.40 -20.12
N THR A 54 22.49 12.28 -19.52
CA THR A 54 23.39 11.15 -19.28
C THR A 54 23.95 10.61 -20.59
N VAL A 55 23.10 10.40 -21.59
CA VAL A 55 23.53 9.91 -22.92
C VAL A 55 24.47 10.95 -23.59
N MET A 56 24.09 12.23 -23.54
CA MET A 56 24.90 13.30 -24.14
C MET A 56 26.31 13.36 -23.53
N VAL A 57 26.43 13.32 -22.20
CA VAL A 57 27.75 13.36 -21.51
C VAL A 57 28.54 12.08 -21.71
N THR A 58 27.86 10.93 -21.80
CA THR A 58 28.55 9.63 -21.91
C THR A 58 29.05 9.36 -23.34
N TYR A 59 28.30 9.74 -24.36
CA TYR A 59 28.55 9.30 -25.74
C TYR A 59 28.85 10.42 -26.74
N GLN A 60 28.43 11.67 -26.45
CA GLN A 60 28.48 12.75 -27.43
C GLN A 60 29.47 13.85 -27.06
N LEU A 61 29.73 14.07 -25.78
CA LEU A 61 30.63 15.12 -25.31
C LEU A 61 31.83 14.53 -24.57
N SER A 62 33.00 15.08 -24.83
CA SER A 62 34.21 14.82 -24.04
C SER A 62 34.36 15.91 -22.98
N VAL A 63 33.99 15.60 -21.74
CA VAL A 63 34.06 16.52 -20.59
C VAL A 63 35.25 16.10 -19.72
N SER A 64 36.34 16.88 -19.76
CA SER A 64 37.61 16.52 -19.10
C SER A 64 37.52 16.33 -17.59
N TRP A 65 36.61 17.04 -16.91
CA TRP A 65 36.38 16.96 -15.45
C TRP A 65 35.28 16.00 -15.02
N LEU A 66 34.50 15.42 -15.95
CA LEU A 66 33.44 14.45 -15.68
C LEU A 66 33.60 13.22 -16.57
N PRO A 67 34.29 12.18 -16.10
CA PRO A 67 34.39 10.93 -16.84
C PRO A 67 33.04 10.32 -17.18
N PRO A 68 32.86 9.76 -18.39
CA PRO A 68 31.61 9.12 -18.81
C PRO A 68 31.06 8.08 -17.80
N SER A 69 31.94 7.31 -17.17
CA SER A 69 31.58 6.30 -16.14
C SER A 69 30.96 6.90 -14.88
N LEU A 70 31.21 8.17 -14.58
CA LEU A 70 30.68 8.86 -13.40
C LEU A 70 29.47 9.74 -13.73
N ALA A 71 29.15 9.98 -15.00
CA ALA A 71 28.08 10.89 -15.41
C ALA A 71 26.73 10.54 -14.77
N GLY A 72 26.30 9.28 -14.87
CA GLY A 72 25.04 8.83 -14.29
C GLY A 72 25.00 8.93 -12.77
N LEU A 73 26.11 8.65 -12.08
CA LEU A 73 26.21 8.78 -10.62
C LEU A 73 26.10 10.24 -10.16
N VAL A 74 26.81 11.15 -10.83
CA VAL A 74 26.78 12.60 -10.52
C VAL A 74 25.38 13.17 -10.77
N ILE A 75 24.77 12.86 -11.92
CA ILE A 75 23.42 13.28 -12.27
C ILE A 75 22.40 12.75 -11.23
N GLY A 76 22.49 11.47 -10.87
CA GLY A 76 21.63 10.87 -9.86
C GLY A 76 21.81 11.50 -8.46
N ALA A 77 23.04 11.70 -8.04
CA ALA A 77 23.35 12.33 -6.75
C ALA A 77 22.85 13.78 -6.67
N LEU A 78 23.08 14.59 -7.72
CA LEU A 78 22.60 15.96 -7.78
C LEU A 78 21.07 16.05 -7.76
N PHE A 79 20.37 15.11 -8.38
CA PHE A 79 18.92 15.05 -8.37
C PHE A 79 18.35 14.67 -6.98
N ILE A 80 19.03 13.77 -6.25
CA ILE A 80 18.58 13.30 -4.93
C ILE A 80 18.94 14.30 -3.81
N LEU A 81 20.02 15.06 -3.95
CA LEU A 81 20.50 15.96 -2.90
C LEU A 81 19.45 16.96 -2.40
N PRO A 82 18.61 17.60 -3.23
CA PRO A 82 17.54 18.47 -2.77
C PRO A 82 16.51 17.77 -1.85
N PHE A 83 16.27 16.47 -2.04
CA PHE A 83 15.35 15.72 -1.15
C PHE A 83 15.85 15.67 0.30
N LEU A 84 17.15 15.59 0.50
CA LEU A 84 17.74 15.67 1.85
C LEU A 84 17.68 17.08 2.44
N LEU A 85 17.95 18.10 1.59
CA LEU A 85 18.10 19.47 2.07
C LEU A 85 16.78 20.21 2.26
N PHE A 86 15.80 19.97 1.36
CA PHE A 86 14.61 20.82 1.26
C PHE A 86 13.28 20.12 1.53
N SER A 87 13.24 18.79 1.71
CA SER A 87 11.96 18.10 1.96
C SER A 87 11.28 18.60 3.25
N ALA A 88 12.03 18.86 4.32
CA ALA A 88 11.46 19.35 5.55
C ALA A 88 10.77 20.73 5.38
N THR A 89 11.40 21.63 4.63
CA THR A 89 10.82 22.93 4.26
C THR A 89 9.61 22.76 3.34
N SER A 90 9.70 21.84 2.35
CA SER A 90 8.60 21.53 1.43
C SER A 90 7.35 21.05 2.18
N GLY A 91 7.52 20.19 3.18
CA GLY A 91 6.41 19.71 4.01
C GLY A 91 5.67 20.85 4.74
N GLN A 92 6.43 21.77 5.34
CA GLN A 92 5.87 22.94 6.01
C GLN A 92 5.11 23.87 5.04
N LEU A 93 5.71 24.15 3.88
CA LEU A 93 5.08 24.97 2.84
C LEU A 93 3.77 24.35 2.35
N THR A 94 3.73 23.03 2.21
CA THR A 94 2.55 22.28 1.78
C THR A 94 1.42 22.31 2.82
N ASP A 95 1.73 22.22 4.11
CA ASP A 95 0.72 22.31 5.16
C ASP A 95 0.20 23.77 5.31
N LYS A 96 1.10 24.77 5.17
CA LYS A 96 0.79 26.18 5.32
C LYS A 96 0.02 26.80 4.16
N TRP A 97 0.31 26.38 2.92
CA TRP A 97 -0.24 27.00 1.72
C TRP A 97 -1.33 26.14 1.08
N ASP A 98 -2.19 26.80 0.28
CA ASP A 98 -3.14 26.12 -0.59
C ASP A 98 -2.41 25.22 -1.60
N LYS A 99 -2.80 23.95 -1.64
CA LYS A 99 -2.10 22.93 -2.43
C LYS A 99 -2.22 23.18 -3.93
N THR A 100 -3.34 23.76 -4.37
CA THR A 100 -3.53 24.09 -5.78
C THR A 100 -2.59 25.22 -6.21
N ARG A 101 -2.38 26.21 -5.33
CA ARG A 101 -1.38 27.26 -5.57
C ARG A 101 0.02 26.67 -5.60
N MET A 102 0.32 25.74 -4.69
CA MET A 102 1.62 25.04 -4.68
C MET A 102 1.86 24.28 -5.99
N PHE A 103 0.89 23.51 -6.49
CA PHE A 103 1.01 22.83 -7.79
C PHE A 103 1.36 23.80 -8.92
N ARG A 104 0.65 24.92 -9.01
CA ARG A 104 0.88 25.94 -10.04
C ARG A 104 2.26 26.59 -9.91
N LEU A 105 2.68 26.93 -8.69
CA LEU A 105 3.97 27.54 -8.42
C LEU A 105 5.12 26.60 -8.78
N VAL A 106 5.02 25.34 -8.34
CA VAL A 106 6.04 24.32 -8.64
C VAL A 106 6.12 24.05 -10.15
N LYS A 107 4.97 24.04 -10.86
CA LYS A 107 4.97 23.90 -12.33
C LYS A 107 5.47 25.14 -13.07
N ASN A 108 5.31 26.34 -12.53
CA ASN A 108 5.96 27.54 -13.08
C ASN A 108 7.50 27.46 -12.91
N LEU A 109 7.96 26.98 -11.76
CA LEU A 109 9.38 26.70 -11.51
C LEU A 109 9.93 25.70 -12.53
N GLU A 110 9.20 24.62 -12.82
CA GLU A 110 9.59 23.62 -13.83
C GLU A 110 9.78 24.26 -15.20
N ILE A 111 8.86 25.13 -15.64
CA ILE A 111 9.00 25.85 -16.93
C ILE A 111 10.28 26.68 -16.93
N ALA A 112 10.56 27.44 -15.87
CA ALA A 112 11.75 28.27 -15.79
C ALA A 112 13.04 27.42 -15.87
N ILE A 113 13.06 26.29 -15.16
CA ILE A 113 14.18 25.33 -15.19
C ILE A 113 14.35 24.75 -16.59
N MET A 114 13.25 24.35 -17.25
CA MET A 114 13.31 23.74 -18.58
C MET A 114 13.72 24.74 -19.68
N LEU A 115 13.35 26.02 -19.56
CA LEU A 115 13.85 27.05 -20.45
C LEU A 115 15.36 27.24 -20.29
N LEU A 116 15.86 27.24 -19.05
CA LEU A 116 17.29 27.32 -18.77
C LEU A 116 18.03 26.06 -19.28
N ALA A 117 17.42 24.87 -19.06
CA ALA A 117 17.95 23.61 -19.56
C ALA A 117 17.95 23.56 -21.11
N ALA A 118 16.92 24.09 -21.76
CA ALA A 118 16.84 24.17 -23.22
C ALA A 118 18.04 24.96 -23.79
N TRP A 119 18.35 26.10 -23.18
CA TRP A 119 19.57 26.84 -23.57
C TRP A 119 20.83 25.99 -23.30
N GLY A 120 20.91 25.32 -22.15
CA GLY A 120 22.03 24.44 -21.82
C GLY A 120 22.25 23.30 -22.82
N PHE A 121 21.16 22.66 -23.30
CA PHE A 121 21.23 21.62 -24.33
C PHE A 121 21.73 22.18 -25.68
N VAL A 122 21.14 23.29 -26.14
CA VAL A 122 21.54 23.92 -27.42
C VAL A 122 22.99 24.41 -27.39
N ALA A 123 23.42 24.97 -26.26
CA ALA A 123 24.79 25.44 -26.07
C ALA A 123 25.78 24.34 -25.66
N ALA A 124 25.32 23.10 -25.46
CA ALA A 124 26.09 21.96 -24.91
C ALA A 124 26.85 22.34 -23.61
N HIS A 125 26.22 23.17 -22.75
CA HIS A 125 26.84 23.69 -21.53
C HIS A 125 26.58 22.79 -20.33
N VAL A 126 27.42 21.75 -20.14
CA VAL A 126 27.24 20.71 -19.12
C VAL A 126 27.12 21.26 -17.69
N PRO A 127 27.93 22.22 -17.21
CA PRO A 127 27.77 22.76 -15.85
C PRO A 127 26.37 23.34 -15.59
N LEU A 128 25.81 24.05 -16.57
CA LEU A 128 24.44 24.59 -16.47
C LEU A 128 23.40 23.46 -16.40
N LEU A 129 23.55 22.44 -17.25
CA LEU A 129 22.64 21.29 -17.24
C LEU A 129 22.68 20.54 -15.91
N LEU A 130 23.87 20.40 -15.29
CA LEU A 130 23.98 19.81 -13.94
C LEU A 130 23.32 20.69 -12.86
N ALA A 131 23.44 22.02 -12.97
CA ALA A 131 22.69 22.93 -12.11
C ALA A 131 21.17 22.77 -12.31
N CYS A 132 20.70 22.59 -13.55
CA CYS A 132 19.30 22.29 -13.83
C CYS A 132 18.86 20.94 -13.26
N VAL A 133 19.72 19.89 -13.22
CA VAL A 133 19.43 18.63 -12.54
C VAL A 133 19.15 18.86 -11.06
N PHE A 134 19.99 19.64 -10.38
CA PHE A 134 19.76 19.99 -8.97
C PHE A 134 18.44 20.75 -8.78
N LEU A 135 18.16 21.73 -9.64
CA LEU A 135 16.91 22.50 -9.59
C LEU A 135 15.67 21.63 -9.89
N MET A 136 15.79 20.64 -10.79
CA MET A 136 14.72 19.66 -11.03
C MET A 136 14.52 18.74 -9.80
N GLY A 137 15.59 18.34 -9.14
CA GLY A 137 15.50 17.65 -7.85
C GLY A 137 14.79 18.51 -6.80
N LEU A 138 15.06 19.82 -6.74
CA LEU A 138 14.33 20.76 -5.88
C LEU A 138 12.84 20.86 -6.25
N HIS A 139 12.52 20.98 -7.54
CA HIS A 139 11.14 20.95 -8.06
C HIS A 139 10.41 19.68 -7.59
N SER A 140 11.01 18.53 -7.79
CA SER A 140 10.42 17.23 -7.40
C SER A 140 10.31 17.08 -5.89
N THR A 141 11.24 17.66 -5.12
CA THR A 141 11.18 17.74 -3.65
C THR A 141 10.00 18.58 -3.17
N LEU A 142 9.71 19.70 -3.82
CA LEU A 142 8.54 20.54 -3.51
C LEU A 142 7.23 19.87 -3.92
N PHE A 143 7.23 19.09 -5.00
CA PHE A 143 6.05 18.42 -5.53
C PHE A 143 5.63 17.20 -4.68
N GLY A 144 6.58 16.45 -4.12
CA GLY A 144 6.31 15.19 -3.41
C GLY A 144 5.31 15.30 -2.26
N PRO A 145 5.53 16.16 -1.24
CA PRO A 145 4.59 16.34 -0.14
C PRO A 145 3.22 16.84 -0.59
N VAL A 146 3.16 17.75 -1.56
CA VAL A 146 1.89 18.28 -2.13
C VAL A 146 1.10 17.16 -2.80
N LYS A 147 1.77 16.31 -3.61
CA LYS A 147 1.17 15.18 -4.32
C LYS A 147 0.42 14.24 -3.36
N PHE A 148 1.09 13.77 -2.33
CA PHE A 148 0.52 12.78 -1.41
C PHE A 148 -0.40 13.39 -0.35
N ALA A 149 -0.26 14.68 0.00
CA ALA A 149 -1.17 15.38 0.89
C ALA A 149 -2.48 15.79 0.22
N TYR A 150 -2.49 15.95 -1.12
CA TYR A 150 -3.68 16.28 -1.91
C TYR A 150 -4.66 15.11 -1.99
N LEU A 151 -4.18 13.88 -2.19
CA LEU A 151 -5.03 12.71 -2.41
C LEU A 151 -6.11 12.51 -1.34
N PRO A 152 -5.82 12.53 -0.03
CA PRO A 152 -6.84 12.37 1.00
C PRO A 152 -7.80 13.54 1.16
N GLN A 153 -7.58 14.68 0.47
CA GLN A 153 -8.52 15.81 0.45
C GLN A 153 -9.59 15.65 -0.64
N VAL A 154 -9.30 14.85 -1.66
CA VAL A 154 -10.15 14.73 -2.85
C VAL A 154 -10.68 13.33 -3.09
N LEU A 155 -10.10 12.31 -2.45
CA LEU A 155 -10.51 10.92 -2.51
C LEU A 155 -11.05 10.47 -1.16
N ASN A 156 -12.10 9.65 -1.18
CA ASN A 156 -12.58 8.97 0.02
C ASN A 156 -11.72 7.74 0.35
N GLU A 157 -11.92 7.13 1.51
CA GLU A 157 -11.14 5.99 1.98
C GLU A 157 -11.17 4.80 1.01
N ARG A 158 -12.29 4.56 0.34
CA ARG A 158 -12.46 3.46 -0.63
C ARG A 158 -11.72 3.71 -1.94
N GLU A 159 -11.52 4.98 -2.32
CA GLU A 159 -10.81 5.38 -3.52
C GLU A 159 -9.31 5.55 -3.30
N LEU A 160 -8.89 5.69 -2.03
CA LEU A 160 -7.51 6.08 -1.70
C LEU A 160 -6.48 5.03 -2.15
N THR A 161 -6.77 3.74 -1.99
CA THR A 161 -5.90 2.66 -2.46
C THR A 161 -5.78 2.68 -3.98
N GLY A 162 -6.91 2.76 -4.69
CA GLY A 162 -6.91 2.86 -6.16
C GLY A 162 -6.23 4.13 -6.67
N GLY A 163 -6.46 5.26 -6.01
CA GLY A 163 -5.82 6.55 -6.34
C GLY A 163 -4.31 6.51 -6.18
N ASN A 164 -3.79 5.93 -5.09
CA ASN A 164 -2.35 5.72 -4.90
C ASN A 164 -1.79 4.74 -5.93
N GLY A 165 -2.50 3.65 -6.23
CA GLY A 165 -2.12 2.69 -7.27
C GLY A 165 -1.99 3.34 -8.65
N MET A 166 -2.96 4.20 -9.01
CA MET A 166 -2.91 4.99 -10.26
C MET A 166 -1.72 5.96 -10.29
N VAL A 167 -1.43 6.64 -9.18
CA VAL A 167 -0.29 7.56 -9.09
C VAL A 167 1.04 6.83 -9.22
N GLU A 168 1.21 5.71 -8.56
CA GLU A 168 2.43 4.88 -8.66
C GLU A 168 2.59 4.32 -10.07
N MET A 169 1.55 3.68 -10.62
CA MET A 169 1.57 3.20 -12.01
C MET A 169 1.91 4.33 -12.98
N GLY A 170 1.24 5.49 -12.86
CA GLY A 170 1.50 6.65 -13.70
C GLY A 170 2.94 7.16 -13.57
N THR A 171 3.51 7.14 -12.37
CA THR A 171 4.90 7.53 -12.13
C THR A 171 5.87 6.59 -12.87
N PHE A 172 5.73 5.27 -12.72
CA PHE A 172 6.64 4.31 -13.38
C PHE A 172 6.48 4.27 -14.90
N VAL A 173 5.26 4.40 -15.42
CA VAL A 173 5.03 4.56 -16.87
C VAL A 173 5.65 5.84 -17.39
N ALA A 174 5.53 6.95 -16.66
CA ALA A 174 6.15 8.23 -17.02
C ALA A 174 7.68 8.16 -16.99
N ILE A 175 8.28 7.49 -16.00
CA ILE A 175 9.73 7.24 -15.94
C ILE A 175 10.18 6.46 -17.17
N LEU A 176 9.48 5.39 -17.52
CA LEU A 176 9.80 4.57 -18.69
C LEU A 176 9.73 5.37 -19.98
N LEU A 177 8.60 6.04 -20.23
CA LEU A 177 8.40 6.83 -21.44
C LEU A 177 9.38 8.02 -21.53
N GLY A 178 9.66 8.66 -20.39
CA GLY A 178 10.65 9.75 -20.32
C GLY A 178 12.06 9.27 -20.69
N ASN A 179 12.52 8.15 -20.12
CA ASN A 179 13.83 7.58 -20.42
C ASN A 179 13.94 7.17 -21.90
N VAL A 180 12.93 6.47 -22.44
CA VAL A 180 12.91 6.06 -23.85
C VAL A 180 12.94 7.29 -24.77
N ALA A 181 12.07 8.27 -24.51
CA ALA A 181 12.00 9.48 -25.31
C ALA A 181 13.31 10.27 -25.23
N GLY A 182 13.91 10.43 -24.03
CA GLY A 182 15.18 11.11 -23.83
C GLY A 182 16.32 10.48 -24.62
N GLY A 183 16.41 9.15 -24.62
CA GLY A 183 17.41 8.41 -25.40
C GLY A 183 17.22 8.55 -26.91
N LEU A 184 15.99 8.36 -27.38
CA LEU A 184 15.68 8.45 -28.81
C LEU A 184 15.88 9.87 -29.37
N LEU A 185 15.42 10.89 -28.66
CA LEU A 185 15.52 12.28 -29.13
C LEU A 185 16.97 12.77 -29.17
N VAL A 186 17.76 12.50 -28.10
CA VAL A 186 19.13 12.96 -28.02
C VAL A 186 20.05 12.29 -29.05
N ALA A 187 19.70 11.09 -29.50
CA ALA A 187 20.46 10.31 -30.46
C ALA A 187 20.32 10.81 -31.92
N VAL A 188 19.34 11.69 -32.21
CA VAL A 188 19.12 12.19 -33.57
C VAL A 188 20.28 13.13 -33.99
N PRO A 189 21.02 12.82 -35.06
CA PRO A 189 22.16 13.64 -35.49
C PRO A 189 21.76 15.08 -35.76
N ALA A 190 22.62 16.02 -35.40
CA ALA A 190 22.53 17.46 -35.60
C ALA A 190 21.39 18.21 -34.88
N VAL A 191 20.25 17.58 -34.62
CA VAL A 191 19.06 18.24 -34.03
C VAL A 191 18.64 17.66 -32.68
N GLY A 192 19.28 16.61 -32.22
CA GLY A 192 18.87 15.87 -31.00
C GLY A 192 18.82 16.75 -29.75
N HIS A 193 19.82 17.61 -29.54
CA HIS A 193 19.85 18.55 -28.42
C HIS A 193 18.66 19.53 -28.46
N LEU A 194 18.32 20.03 -29.64
CA LEU A 194 17.16 20.93 -29.84
C LEU A 194 15.86 20.18 -29.62
N GLN A 195 15.75 18.93 -30.10
CA GLN A 195 14.53 18.11 -29.87
C GLN A 195 14.30 17.82 -28.41
N VAL A 196 15.35 17.47 -27.65
CA VAL A 196 15.27 17.30 -26.19
C VAL A 196 14.84 18.61 -25.53
N ALA A 197 15.45 19.74 -25.89
CA ALA A 197 15.10 21.04 -25.36
C ALA A 197 13.60 21.37 -25.55
N VAL A 198 13.11 21.20 -26.79
CA VAL A 198 11.69 21.43 -27.13
C VAL A 198 10.77 20.48 -26.38
N ALA A 199 11.11 19.18 -26.29
CA ALA A 199 10.31 18.19 -25.59
C ALA A 199 10.21 18.48 -24.09
N CYS A 200 11.31 18.85 -23.43
CA CYS A 200 11.31 19.23 -22.01
C CYS A 200 10.43 20.44 -21.74
N VAL A 201 10.54 21.50 -22.56
CA VAL A 201 9.70 22.70 -22.41
C VAL A 201 8.23 22.37 -22.69
N ALA A 202 7.94 21.58 -23.72
CA ALA A 202 6.58 21.18 -24.06
C ALA A 202 5.91 20.39 -22.91
N LEU A 203 6.64 19.41 -22.32
CA LEU A 203 6.13 18.65 -21.17
C LEU A 203 5.89 19.52 -19.95
N ALA A 204 6.77 20.49 -19.66
CA ALA A 204 6.60 21.45 -18.57
C ALA A 204 5.34 22.31 -18.80
N LEU A 205 5.11 22.79 -20.02
CA LEU A 205 3.91 23.56 -20.38
C LEU A 205 2.63 22.72 -20.27
N VAL A 206 2.65 21.48 -20.75
CA VAL A 206 1.52 20.54 -20.59
C VAL A 206 1.22 20.31 -19.11
N GLY A 207 2.23 20.02 -18.29
CA GLY A 207 2.07 19.84 -16.85
C GLY A 207 1.50 21.08 -16.16
N ARG A 208 1.96 22.28 -16.56
CA ARG A 208 1.43 23.55 -16.03
C ARG A 208 -0.01 23.80 -16.46
N LEU A 209 -0.35 23.47 -17.69
CA LEU A 209 -1.72 23.59 -18.20
C LEU A 209 -2.65 22.67 -17.44
N CYS A 210 -2.28 21.40 -17.23
CA CYS A 210 -3.06 20.47 -16.42
C CYS A 210 -3.23 20.98 -14.98
N ALA A 211 -2.17 21.53 -14.37
CA ALA A 211 -2.23 22.09 -13.02
C ALA A 211 -3.20 23.27 -12.87
N GLN A 212 -3.55 23.95 -13.95
CA GLN A 212 -4.54 25.04 -13.93
C GLN A 212 -5.94 24.53 -13.59
N PHE A 213 -6.26 23.30 -13.98
CA PHE A 213 -7.58 22.69 -13.80
C PHE A 213 -7.74 21.90 -12.49
N ILE A 214 -6.68 21.79 -11.68
CA ILE A 214 -6.76 21.17 -10.35
C ILE A 214 -7.71 21.99 -9.49
N PRO A 215 -8.75 21.36 -8.88
CA PRO A 215 -9.67 22.04 -7.98
C PRO A 215 -8.98 22.62 -6.75
N ASN A 216 -9.66 23.57 -6.10
CA ASN A 216 -9.14 24.20 -4.89
C ASN A 216 -8.95 23.18 -3.77
N ALA A 217 -7.78 23.21 -3.14
CA ALA A 217 -7.39 22.32 -2.04
C ALA A 217 -6.73 23.15 -0.94
N PRO A 218 -7.51 23.58 0.08
CA PRO A 218 -7.06 24.55 1.04
C PRO A 218 -5.90 24.09 1.91
N ALA A 219 -5.20 25.06 2.50
CA ALA A 219 -4.18 24.82 3.50
C ALA A 219 -4.73 24.01 4.67
N THR A 220 -3.89 23.12 5.22
CA THR A 220 -4.28 22.29 6.39
C THR A 220 -3.83 22.91 7.72
N ASP A 221 -2.83 23.79 7.68
CA ASP A 221 -2.28 24.51 8.85
C ASP A 221 -1.82 25.92 8.43
N PRO A 222 -2.78 26.86 8.15
CA PRO A 222 -2.44 28.20 7.63
C PRO A 222 -1.58 29.05 8.58
N ASP A 223 -1.71 28.82 9.88
CA ASP A 223 -1.03 29.58 10.91
C ASP A 223 0.37 29.03 11.25
N LEU A 224 0.80 27.97 10.59
CA LEU A 224 2.10 27.35 10.81
C LEU A 224 3.24 28.37 10.66
N VAL A 225 4.07 28.51 11.68
CA VAL A 225 5.32 29.28 11.62
C VAL A 225 6.40 28.40 11.00
N ILE A 226 6.95 28.85 9.86
CA ILE A 226 7.96 28.08 9.12
C ILE A 226 9.30 28.13 9.83
N ASN A 227 9.85 26.97 10.13
CA ASN A 227 11.23 26.82 10.58
C ASN A 227 12.14 26.62 9.35
N TRP A 228 12.97 27.59 9.05
CA TRP A 228 13.87 27.56 7.89
C TRP A 228 15.12 26.72 8.10
N ASN A 229 15.40 26.24 9.32
CA ASN A 229 16.52 25.34 9.56
C ASN A 229 16.13 23.89 9.15
N PRO A 230 16.69 23.34 8.07
CA PRO A 230 16.29 22.04 7.56
C PRO A 230 16.63 20.89 8.51
N PHE A 231 17.69 21.01 9.31
CA PHE A 231 18.11 19.93 10.22
C PHE A 231 17.20 19.81 11.43
N THR A 232 16.88 20.95 12.06
CA THR A 232 15.96 20.95 13.20
C THR A 232 14.55 20.56 12.79
N GLU A 233 14.10 20.98 11.60
CA GLU A 233 12.78 20.62 11.10
C GLU A 233 12.72 19.16 10.64
N THR A 234 13.76 18.62 10.04
CA THR A 234 13.85 17.17 9.76
C THR A 234 13.69 16.36 11.03
N TRP A 235 14.41 16.74 12.09
CA TRP A 235 14.28 16.06 13.38
C TRP A 235 12.87 16.16 13.97
N ARG A 236 12.26 17.34 13.90
CA ARG A 236 10.88 17.58 14.34
C ARG A 236 9.87 16.72 13.56
N ASN A 237 10.00 16.63 12.23
CA ASN A 237 9.14 15.83 11.37
C ASN A 237 9.28 14.33 11.67
N LEU A 238 10.49 13.85 11.96
CA LEU A 238 10.71 12.49 12.42
C LEU A 238 10.09 12.23 13.80
N GLN A 239 10.16 13.21 14.72
CA GLN A 239 9.48 13.11 16.02
C GLN A 239 7.96 13.06 15.88
N LEU A 240 7.38 13.89 15.01
CA LEU A 240 5.95 13.84 14.70
C LEU A 240 5.52 12.45 14.18
N ALA A 241 6.29 11.86 13.26
CA ALA A 241 6.01 10.53 12.77
C ALA A 241 6.14 9.45 13.88
N ARG A 242 7.10 9.59 14.79
CA ARG A 242 7.31 8.66 15.92
C ARG A 242 6.18 8.66 16.95
N GLN A 243 5.40 9.75 17.05
CA GLN A 243 4.22 9.81 17.92
C GLN A 243 3.17 8.76 17.54
N GLN A 244 3.17 8.33 16.28
CA GLN A 244 2.31 7.27 15.77
C GLN A 244 3.16 6.09 15.28
N PRO A 245 3.38 5.06 16.11
CA PRO A 245 4.30 3.96 15.79
C PRO A 245 4.00 3.24 14.48
N VAL A 246 2.71 3.11 14.12
CA VAL A 246 2.29 2.49 12.86
C VAL A 246 2.75 3.33 11.66
N VAL A 247 2.58 4.64 11.72
CA VAL A 247 3.02 5.58 10.66
C VAL A 247 4.54 5.52 10.53
N PHE A 248 5.28 5.66 11.63
CA PHE A 248 6.74 5.65 11.60
C PHE A 248 7.33 4.35 11.03
N ARG A 249 6.76 3.20 11.41
CA ARG A 249 7.16 1.90 10.88
C ARG A 249 6.83 1.76 9.39
N SER A 250 5.72 2.34 8.94
CA SER A 250 5.37 2.38 7.51
C SER A 250 6.33 3.25 6.70
N LEU A 251 6.78 4.39 7.26
CA LEU A 251 7.84 5.21 6.64
C LEU A 251 9.12 4.40 6.45
N LEU A 252 9.57 3.69 7.49
CA LEU A 252 10.76 2.83 7.40
C LEU A 252 10.56 1.69 6.40
N GLY A 253 9.37 1.10 6.33
CA GLY A 253 9.04 0.06 5.37
C GLY A 253 9.11 0.56 3.92
N ILE A 254 8.54 1.74 3.63
CA ILE A 254 8.63 2.37 2.30
C ILE A 254 10.08 2.69 1.96
N SER A 255 10.83 3.27 2.91
CA SER A 255 12.24 3.60 2.69
C SER A 255 13.10 2.34 2.44
N TRP A 256 12.77 1.24 3.12
CA TRP A 256 13.38 -0.06 2.85
C TRP A 256 13.07 -0.57 1.43
N MET A 257 11.84 -0.42 0.96
CA MET A 257 11.48 -0.77 -0.43
C MET A 257 12.27 0.06 -1.44
N TRP A 258 12.48 1.36 -1.19
CA TRP A 258 13.31 2.21 -2.03
C TRP A 258 14.80 1.80 -1.98
N PHE A 259 15.31 1.42 -0.79
CA PHE A 259 16.64 0.82 -0.67
C PHE A 259 16.78 -0.42 -1.57
N PHE A 260 15.84 -1.34 -1.44
CA PHE A 260 15.81 -2.59 -2.20
C PHE A 260 15.73 -2.31 -3.71
N GLY A 261 14.78 -1.49 -4.15
CA GLY A 261 14.62 -1.13 -5.56
C GLY A 261 15.84 -0.45 -6.16
N ALA A 262 16.50 0.41 -5.39
CA ALA A 262 17.71 1.13 -5.85
C ALA A 262 18.89 0.17 -6.08
N VAL A 263 19.05 -0.91 -5.28
CA VAL A 263 20.05 -1.96 -5.53
C VAL A 263 19.88 -2.55 -6.93
N PHE A 264 18.66 -2.91 -7.33
CA PHE A 264 18.38 -3.51 -8.63
C PHE A 264 18.55 -2.52 -9.78
N LEU A 265 17.92 -1.34 -9.67
CA LEU A 265 17.95 -0.33 -10.72
C LEU A 265 19.38 0.13 -11.04
N ALA A 266 20.23 0.30 -10.05
CA ALA A 266 21.61 0.71 -10.24
C ALA A 266 22.44 -0.35 -10.98
N GLN A 267 22.09 -1.62 -10.85
CA GLN A 267 22.88 -2.73 -11.43
C GLN A 267 22.37 -3.21 -12.79
N PHE A 268 21.20 -2.76 -13.28
CA PHE A 268 20.65 -3.27 -14.55
C PHE A 268 21.60 -3.17 -15.74
N PRO A 269 22.35 -2.06 -15.97
CA PRO A 269 23.28 -2.00 -17.09
C PRO A 269 24.41 -3.05 -16.98
N SER A 270 25.05 -3.15 -15.83
CA SER A 270 26.10 -4.13 -15.57
C SER A 270 25.57 -5.55 -15.55
N PHE A 271 24.40 -5.79 -14.95
CA PHE A 271 23.74 -7.08 -14.93
C PHE A 271 23.42 -7.59 -16.34
N ALA A 272 22.87 -6.72 -17.21
CA ALA A 272 22.59 -7.05 -18.60
C ALA A 272 23.88 -7.42 -19.36
N LYS A 273 24.95 -6.62 -19.21
CA LYS A 273 26.19 -6.80 -19.93
C LYS A 273 27.04 -7.96 -19.41
N GLU A 274 27.30 -7.99 -18.11
CA GLU A 274 28.30 -8.87 -17.52
C GLU A 274 27.74 -10.26 -17.16
N VAL A 275 26.43 -10.34 -16.85
CA VAL A 275 25.79 -11.57 -16.39
C VAL A 275 24.90 -12.18 -17.47
N LEU A 276 24.09 -11.35 -18.14
CA LEU A 276 23.15 -11.81 -19.15
C LEU A 276 23.74 -11.80 -20.57
N HIS A 277 24.93 -11.23 -20.76
CA HIS A 277 25.57 -11.04 -22.07
C HIS A 277 24.65 -10.32 -23.07
N GLY A 278 23.83 -9.39 -22.60
CA GLY A 278 22.94 -8.55 -23.40
C GLY A 278 23.57 -7.18 -23.70
N ASN A 279 23.18 -6.59 -24.83
CA ASN A 279 23.56 -5.23 -25.17
C ASN A 279 22.76 -4.19 -24.36
N GLU A 280 22.94 -2.89 -24.65
CA GLU A 280 22.24 -1.78 -23.99
C GLU A 280 20.72 -1.83 -24.16
N HIS A 281 20.21 -2.44 -25.21
CA HIS A 281 18.78 -2.63 -25.43
C HIS A 281 18.20 -3.69 -24.49
N VAL A 282 18.97 -4.72 -24.12
CA VAL A 282 18.57 -5.70 -23.09
C VAL A 282 18.52 -5.02 -21.72
N ALA A 283 19.47 -4.14 -21.38
CA ALA A 283 19.39 -3.36 -20.14
C ALA A 283 18.11 -2.49 -20.10
N SER A 284 17.75 -1.89 -21.22
CA SER A 284 16.49 -1.15 -21.36
C SER A 284 15.26 -2.05 -21.21
N LEU A 285 15.30 -3.26 -21.77
CA LEU A 285 14.23 -4.26 -21.61
C LEU A 285 14.02 -4.63 -20.12
N LEU A 286 15.08 -4.81 -19.35
CA LEU A 286 14.98 -5.07 -17.90
C LEU A 286 14.27 -3.91 -17.18
N LEU A 287 14.61 -2.66 -17.53
CA LEU A 287 13.94 -1.49 -16.97
C LEU A 287 12.45 -1.44 -17.34
N VAL A 288 12.11 -1.80 -18.58
CA VAL A 288 10.72 -1.90 -19.06
C VAL A 288 9.95 -2.92 -18.23
N ILE A 289 10.47 -4.15 -18.10
CA ILE A 289 9.85 -5.24 -17.32
C ILE A 289 9.63 -4.81 -15.87
N PHE A 290 10.65 -4.20 -15.26
CA PHE A 290 10.59 -3.72 -13.89
C PHE A 290 9.51 -2.62 -13.71
N SER A 291 9.48 -1.64 -14.60
CA SER A 291 8.51 -0.53 -14.55
C SER A 291 7.08 -1.02 -14.76
N ILE A 292 6.85 -1.91 -15.73
CA ILE A 292 5.54 -2.53 -15.96
C ILE A 292 5.13 -3.37 -14.75
N GLY A 293 6.06 -4.16 -14.20
CA GLY A 293 5.81 -4.97 -13.00
C GLY A 293 5.28 -4.13 -11.84
N ILE A 294 5.99 -3.05 -11.47
CA ILE A 294 5.53 -2.15 -10.40
C ILE A 294 4.17 -1.54 -10.74
N GLY A 295 3.97 -1.06 -11.97
CA GLY A 295 2.71 -0.47 -12.40
C GLY A 295 1.53 -1.44 -12.27
N VAL A 296 1.69 -2.68 -12.75
CA VAL A 296 0.67 -3.73 -12.63
C VAL A 296 0.42 -4.09 -11.17
N GLY A 297 1.49 -4.27 -10.36
CA GLY A 297 1.38 -4.56 -8.94
C GLY A 297 0.62 -3.48 -8.18
N SER A 298 0.89 -2.22 -8.48
CA SER A 298 0.20 -1.07 -7.89
C SER A 298 -1.29 -1.05 -8.23
N LEU A 299 -1.67 -1.38 -9.47
CA LEU A 299 -3.07 -1.46 -9.90
C LEU A 299 -3.81 -2.65 -9.26
N LEU A 300 -3.12 -3.79 -9.07
CA LEU A 300 -3.71 -4.96 -8.45
C LEU A 300 -4.08 -4.74 -6.98
N CYS A 301 -3.50 -3.74 -6.31
CA CYS A 301 -3.84 -3.42 -4.92
C CYS A 301 -5.32 -3.10 -4.74
N GLU A 302 -5.97 -2.35 -5.65
CA GLU A 302 -7.41 -2.05 -5.56
C GLU A 302 -8.25 -3.33 -5.67
N VAL A 303 -7.86 -4.23 -6.57
CA VAL A 303 -8.56 -5.49 -6.79
C VAL A 303 -8.45 -6.40 -5.57
N PHE A 304 -7.24 -6.56 -5.04
CA PHE A 304 -6.96 -7.44 -3.91
C PHE A 304 -7.44 -6.89 -2.58
N SER A 305 -7.50 -5.56 -2.44
CA SER A 305 -7.97 -4.88 -1.23
C SER A 305 -9.48 -4.70 -1.17
N ARG A 306 -10.22 -5.05 -2.23
CA ARG A 306 -11.67 -4.77 -2.35
C ARG A 306 -12.02 -3.32 -2.01
N ARG A 307 -11.15 -2.37 -2.43
CA ARG A 307 -11.32 -0.92 -2.24
C ARG A 307 -11.26 -0.45 -0.78
N HIS A 308 -10.59 -1.19 0.09
CA HIS A 308 -10.20 -0.74 1.43
C HIS A 308 -8.68 -0.62 1.50
N VAL A 309 -8.17 0.08 2.50
CA VAL A 309 -6.73 0.05 2.76
C VAL A 309 -6.38 -1.26 3.45
N GLU A 310 -6.06 -2.28 2.65
CA GLU A 310 -5.76 -3.63 3.14
C GLU A 310 -4.25 -3.81 3.38
N ILE A 311 -3.85 -3.61 4.61
CA ILE A 311 -2.45 -3.75 5.03
C ILE A 311 -1.93 -5.20 4.99
N GLY A 312 -2.83 -6.18 4.88
CA GLY A 312 -2.48 -7.59 4.68
C GLY A 312 -1.79 -7.88 3.35
N LEU A 313 -1.86 -6.95 2.37
CA LEU A 313 -1.11 -7.05 1.12
C LEU A 313 0.39 -6.78 1.28
N VAL A 314 0.80 -6.04 2.32
CA VAL A 314 2.21 -5.72 2.58
C VAL A 314 3.06 -6.98 2.79
N PRO A 315 2.66 -7.96 3.63
CA PRO A 315 3.34 -9.25 3.71
C PRO A 315 3.41 -10.00 2.39
N LEU A 316 2.34 -10.00 1.59
CA LEU A 316 2.34 -10.62 0.27
C LEU A 316 3.43 -10.03 -0.63
N GLY A 317 3.47 -8.69 -0.71
CA GLY A 317 4.51 -7.97 -1.47
C GLY A 317 5.90 -8.27 -0.96
N ALA A 318 6.13 -8.21 0.36
CA ALA A 318 7.45 -8.47 0.94
C ALA A 318 7.94 -9.91 0.71
N ILE A 319 7.06 -10.91 0.83
CA ILE A 319 7.38 -12.30 0.53
C ILE A 319 7.76 -12.45 -0.94
N GLY A 320 6.94 -11.89 -1.85
CA GLY A 320 7.22 -11.95 -3.30
C GLY A 320 8.55 -11.28 -3.65
N MET A 321 8.84 -10.09 -3.12
CA MET A 321 10.13 -9.42 -3.31
C MET A 321 11.30 -10.33 -2.89
N SER A 322 11.20 -11.02 -1.73
CA SER A 322 12.26 -11.92 -1.25
C SER A 322 12.39 -13.16 -2.13
N VAL A 323 11.28 -13.83 -2.42
CA VAL A 323 11.26 -15.09 -3.19
C VAL A 323 11.85 -14.88 -4.58
N PHE A 324 11.36 -13.88 -5.31
CA PHE A 324 11.79 -13.63 -6.68
C PHE A 324 13.20 -13.03 -6.76
N ALA A 325 13.66 -12.27 -5.75
CA ALA A 325 15.06 -11.83 -5.68
C ALA A 325 16.04 -13.00 -5.44
N ILE A 326 15.63 -13.94 -4.58
CA ILE A 326 16.42 -15.16 -4.32
C ILE A 326 16.41 -16.07 -5.55
N ASP A 327 15.24 -16.26 -6.21
CA ASP A 327 15.13 -17.08 -7.43
C ASP A 327 15.91 -16.48 -8.59
N LEU A 328 15.91 -15.16 -8.74
CA LEU A 328 16.70 -14.43 -9.72
C LEU A 328 18.22 -14.74 -9.60
N TYR A 329 18.73 -14.88 -8.37
CA TYR A 329 20.11 -15.35 -8.17
C TYR A 329 20.32 -16.74 -8.79
N PHE A 330 19.41 -17.70 -8.52
CA PHE A 330 19.52 -19.05 -9.06
C PHE A 330 19.33 -19.07 -10.59
N ALA A 331 18.51 -18.21 -11.14
CA ALA A 331 18.30 -18.07 -12.58
C ALA A 331 19.55 -17.51 -13.28
N ALA A 332 20.25 -16.56 -12.65
CA ALA A 332 21.35 -15.81 -13.28
C ALA A 332 22.75 -16.40 -13.03
N ARG A 333 22.98 -17.09 -11.89
CA ARG A 333 24.33 -17.54 -11.47
C ARG A 333 25.02 -18.55 -12.38
N ALA A 334 24.27 -19.28 -13.18
CA ALA A 334 24.76 -20.39 -13.98
C ALA A 334 24.57 -20.19 -15.49
N LEU A 335 24.39 -18.93 -15.93
CA LEU A 335 24.32 -18.64 -17.34
C LEU A 335 25.70 -18.81 -17.98
N PRO A 336 25.83 -19.62 -19.07
CA PRO A 336 27.10 -19.79 -19.74
C PRO A 336 27.52 -18.51 -20.46
N PRO A 337 28.82 -18.27 -20.61
CA PRO A 337 29.32 -17.17 -21.44
C PRO A 337 28.77 -17.27 -22.85
N SER A 338 28.32 -16.16 -23.40
CA SER A 338 27.85 -16.05 -24.78
C SER A 338 28.36 -14.75 -25.43
N ALA A 339 28.25 -14.65 -26.75
CA ALA A 339 28.44 -13.36 -27.42
C ALA A 339 27.34 -12.38 -26.98
N LEU A 340 27.58 -11.08 -27.11
CA LEU A 340 26.59 -10.07 -26.79
C LEU A 340 25.33 -10.26 -27.65
N MET A 341 24.19 -10.41 -26.96
CA MET A 341 22.88 -10.63 -27.55
C MET A 341 22.12 -9.32 -27.69
N ASP A 342 21.49 -9.14 -28.81
CA ASP A 342 20.43 -8.15 -28.95
C ASP A 342 19.13 -8.65 -28.27
N VAL A 343 18.09 -7.81 -28.25
CA VAL A 343 16.80 -8.15 -27.62
C VAL A 343 16.17 -9.38 -28.30
N GLY A 344 16.28 -9.53 -29.63
CA GLY A 344 15.71 -10.66 -30.36
C GLY A 344 16.38 -11.99 -29.98
N ALA A 345 17.70 -12.03 -30.00
CA ALA A 345 18.49 -13.18 -29.58
C ALA A 345 18.30 -13.50 -28.09
N PHE A 346 18.23 -12.47 -27.24
CA PHE A 346 17.99 -12.63 -25.80
C PHE A 346 16.62 -13.28 -25.52
N LEU A 347 15.55 -12.84 -26.20
CA LEU A 347 14.20 -13.39 -26.07
C LEU A 347 14.06 -14.79 -26.67
N ALA A 348 14.84 -15.13 -27.69
CA ALA A 348 14.84 -16.47 -28.28
C ALA A 348 15.43 -17.54 -27.33
N GLU A 349 16.25 -17.13 -26.38
CA GLU A 349 16.89 -18.04 -25.42
C GLU A 349 15.99 -18.29 -24.20
N HIS A 350 15.34 -19.45 -24.12
CA HIS A 350 14.33 -19.80 -23.09
C HIS A 350 14.82 -19.65 -21.64
N ARG A 351 16.12 -19.86 -21.37
CA ARG A 351 16.70 -19.70 -20.01
C ARG A 351 16.62 -18.25 -19.51
N ASN A 352 16.61 -17.26 -20.39
CA ASN A 352 16.49 -15.85 -20.02
C ASN A 352 15.07 -15.49 -19.58
N TRP A 353 14.08 -16.29 -19.96
CA TRP A 353 12.68 -16.05 -19.57
C TRP A 353 12.47 -16.12 -18.07
N ARG A 354 13.17 -17.03 -17.36
CA ARG A 354 13.10 -17.12 -15.90
C ARG A 354 13.58 -15.81 -15.26
N VAL A 355 14.70 -15.26 -15.74
CA VAL A 355 15.22 -13.96 -15.27
C VAL A 355 14.19 -12.85 -15.47
N MET A 356 13.55 -12.78 -16.63
CA MET A 356 12.51 -11.78 -16.93
C MET A 356 11.27 -11.95 -16.06
N VAL A 357 10.81 -13.18 -15.87
CA VAL A 357 9.65 -13.49 -15.01
C VAL A 357 9.95 -13.14 -13.56
N ASP A 358 11.10 -13.54 -13.02
CA ASP A 358 11.51 -13.22 -11.66
C ASP A 358 11.58 -11.72 -11.45
N LEU A 359 12.19 -10.98 -12.39
CA LEU A 359 12.30 -9.53 -12.32
C LEU A 359 10.92 -8.85 -12.38
N GLY A 360 10.03 -9.33 -13.26
CA GLY A 360 8.66 -8.82 -13.38
C GLY A 360 7.83 -9.08 -12.13
N LEU A 361 7.92 -10.29 -11.57
CA LEU A 361 7.18 -10.66 -10.35
C LEU A 361 7.75 -10.00 -9.09
N LEU A 362 9.07 -9.80 -9.02
CA LEU A 362 9.72 -8.99 -7.98
C LEU A 362 9.20 -7.56 -8.00
N ALA A 363 9.17 -6.94 -9.17
CA ALA A 363 8.70 -5.58 -9.37
C ALA A 363 7.19 -5.45 -9.08
N LEU A 364 6.37 -6.42 -9.53
CA LEU A 364 4.95 -6.50 -9.21
C LEU A 364 4.74 -6.56 -7.69
N SER A 365 5.55 -7.36 -7.00
CA SER A 365 5.50 -7.50 -5.55
C SER A 365 5.86 -6.20 -4.84
N ALA A 366 6.80 -5.41 -5.37
CA ALA A 366 7.16 -4.09 -4.84
C ALA A 366 5.99 -3.08 -4.99
N GLY A 367 5.24 -3.13 -6.10
CA GLY A 367 4.01 -2.35 -6.29
C GLY A 367 2.92 -2.72 -5.28
N ILE A 368 2.69 -4.03 -5.07
CA ILE A 368 1.73 -4.52 -4.04
C ILE A 368 2.15 -4.09 -2.63
N TYR A 369 3.45 -4.02 -2.35
CA TYR A 369 3.98 -3.61 -1.05
C TYR A 369 3.80 -2.12 -0.77
N SER A 370 4.09 -1.24 -1.74
CA SER A 370 4.19 0.21 -1.53
C SER A 370 2.84 0.90 -1.38
N VAL A 371 1.86 0.56 -2.22
CA VAL A 371 0.57 1.25 -2.31
C VAL A 371 -0.22 1.24 -1.00
N PRO A 372 -0.42 0.09 -0.30
CA PRO A 372 -1.14 0.08 0.97
C PRO A 372 -0.43 0.88 2.07
N MET A 373 0.91 0.92 2.05
CA MET A 373 1.68 1.69 3.03
C MET A 373 1.52 3.19 2.83
N TYR A 374 1.56 3.70 1.60
CA TYR A 374 1.28 5.10 1.31
C TYR A 374 -0.14 5.48 1.73
N ALA A 375 -1.13 4.66 1.39
CA ALA A 375 -2.51 4.88 1.79
C ALA A 375 -2.67 4.89 3.33
N LEU A 376 -2.00 3.98 4.04
CA LEU A 376 -2.01 3.92 5.49
C LEU A 376 -1.40 5.17 6.14
N ILE A 377 -0.26 5.65 5.64
CA ILE A 377 0.36 6.90 6.11
C ILE A 377 -0.61 8.07 5.92
N GLN A 378 -1.25 8.17 4.77
CA GLN A 378 -2.20 9.23 4.45
C GLN A 378 -3.44 9.20 5.35
N MET A 379 -3.97 8.01 5.66
CA MET A 379 -5.15 7.86 6.52
C MET A 379 -4.84 8.11 8.00
N ARG A 380 -3.71 7.60 8.48
CA ARG A 380 -3.37 7.64 9.91
C ARG A 380 -2.69 8.95 10.33
N SER A 381 -2.16 9.72 9.39
CA SER A 381 -1.55 11.02 9.69
C SER A 381 -2.62 12.10 9.85
N GLN A 382 -2.50 12.91 10.90
CA GLN A 382 -3.35 14.08 11.10
C GLN A 382 -3.22 15.04 9.91
N ALA A 383 -4.32 15.63 9.47
CA ALA A 383 -4.37 16.50 8.29
C ALA A 383 -3.37 17.67 8.38
N THR A 384 -3.21 18.27 9.57
CA THR A 384 -2.32 19.40 9.86
C THR A 384 -0.82 19.06 9.82
N HIS A 385 -0.45 17.77 9.88
CA HIS A 385 0.95 17.32 9.90
C HIS A 385 1.30 16.37 8.76
N ARG A 386 0.34 16.04 7.91
CA ARG A 386 0.48 14.99 6.88
C ARG A 386 1.58 15.30 5.90
N ALA A 387 1.68 16.52 5.39
CA ALA A 387 2.71 16.87 4.43
C ALA A 387 4.12 16.83 5.06
N ARG A 388 4.26 17.21 6.33
CA ARG A 388 5.53 17.10 7.07
C ARG A 388 5.93 15.64 7.31
N ILE A 389 4.99 14.75 7.59
CA ILE A 389 5.25 13.30 7.70
C ILE A 389 5.69 12.72 6.35
N ILE A 390 5.05 13.12 5.25
CA ILE A 390 5.45 12.71 3.89
C ILE A 390 6.83 13.27 3.54
N ALA A 391 7.15 14.50 3.97
CA ALA A 391 8.48 15.06 3.80
C ALA A 391 9.55 14.26 4.55
N ALA A 392 9.25 13.78 5.77
CA ALA A 392 10.12 12.86 6.50
C ALA A 392 10.32 11.54 5.74
N ASN A 393 9.27 11.01 5.10
CA ASN A 393 9.38 9.83 4.24
C ASN A 393 10.35 10.06 3.08
N ASN A 394 10.26 11.20 2.38
CA ASN A 394 11.15 11.53 1.28
C ASN A 394 12.62 11.61 1.72
N ILE A 395 12.89 12.20 2.90
CA ILE A 395 14.25 12.24 3.47
C ILE A 395 14.76 10.84 3.75
N LEU A 396 13.95 10.01 4.41
CA LEU A 396 14.33 8.63 4.71
C LEU A 396 14.55 7.83 3.42
N ASN A 397 13.68 7.97 2.42
CA ASN A 397 13.85 7.31 1.11
C ASN A 397 15.19 7.68 0.48
N ALA A 398 15.54 8.99 0.46
CA ALA A 398 16.81 9.46 -0.10
C ALA A 398 18.02 8.88 0.67
N LEU A 399 17.98 8.88 2.01
CA LEU A 399 19.03 8.27 2.85
C LEU A 399 19.18 6.78 2.58
N PHE A 400 18.08 6.04 2.48
CA PHE A 400 18.10 4.60 2.21
C PHE A 400 18.61 4.29 0.79
N MET A 401 18.26 5.10 -0.22
CA MET A 401 18.78 4.96 -1.58
C MET A 401 20.29 5.23 -1.65
N ILE A 402 20.79 6.24 -0.94
CA ILE A 402 22.24 6.49 -0.85
C ILE A 402 22.94 5.33 -0.14
N ALA A 403 22.39 4.86 0.99
CA ALA A 403 22.95 3.74 1.72
C ALA A 403 22.99 2.46 0.87
N SER A 404 21.94 2.21 0.05
CA SER A 404 21.90 1.06 -0.85
C SER A 404 22.99 1.10 -1.91
N SER A 405 23.23 2.27 -2.49
CA SER A 405 24.28 2.47 -3.51
C SER A 405 25.68 2.26 -2.94
N VAL A 406 25.94 2.81 -1.74
CA VAL A 406 27.21 2.63 -1.03
C VAL A 406 27.44 1.17 -0.66
N LEU A 407 26.41 0.51 -0.11
CA LEU A 407 26.52 -0.89 0.30
C LEU A 407 26.73 -1.82 -0.91
N ALA A 408 25.93 -1.64 -1.98
CA ALA A 408 26.08 -2.43 -3.20
C ALA A 408 27.47 -2.23 -3.82
N GLY A 409 27.97 -0.99 -3.89
CA GLY A 409 29.32 -0.69 -4.36
C GLY A 409 30.41 -1.33 -3.50
N ALA A 410 30.27 -1.30 -2.17
CA ALA A 410 31.21 -1.95 -1.25
C ALA A 410 31.23 -3.48 -1.40
N LEU A 411 30.07 -4.12 -1.58
CA LEU A 411 29.97 -5.56 -1.81
C LEU A 411 30.65 -5.96 -3.15
N LEU A 412 30.41 -5.22 -4.22
CA LEU A 412 31.06 -5.46 -5.51
C LEU A 412 32.58 -5.25 -5.42
N ALA A 413 33.03 -4.21 -4.73
CA ALA A 413 34.47 -3.97 -4.48
C ALA A 413 35.11 -5.08 -3.63
N ALA A 414 34.34 -5.73 -2.75
CA ALA A 414 34.78 -6.90 -1.97
C ALA A 414 34.76 -8.21 -2.78
N GLY A 415 34.42 -8.18 -4.08
CA GLY A 415 34.46 -9.33 -4.97
C GLY A 415 33.14 -10.12 -5.07
N PHE A 416 32.04 -9.63 -4.50
CA PHE A 416 30.74 -10.25 -4.72
C PHE A 416 30.27 -10.01 -6.17
N SER A 417 29.67 -11.03 -6.78
CA SER A 417 29.04 -10.89 -8.09
C SER A 417 27.68 -10.17 -7.98
N ILE A 418 27.20 -9.57 -9.08
CA ILE A 418 25.90 -8.89 -9.13
C ILE A 418 24.75 -9.83 -8.68
N PRO A 419 24.65 -11.09 -9.15
CA PRO A 419 23.66 -12.03 -8.63
C PRO A 419 23.74 -12.26 -7.12
N GLN A 420 24.97 -12.31 -6.54
CA GLN A 420 25.13 -12.45 -5.09
C GLN A 420 24.63 -11.21 -4.33
N VAL A 421 24.82 -10.00 -4.88
CA VAL A 421 24.26 -8.77 -4.31
C VAL A 421 22.72 -8.83 -4.31
N PHE A 422 22.10 -9.33 -5.38
CA PHE A 422 20.64 -9.54 -5.43
C PHE A 422 20.16 -10.58 -4.42
N LEU A 423 20.89 -11.67 -4.24
CA LEU A 423 20.61 -12.68 -3.21
C LEU A 423 20.64 -12.07 -1.80
N LEU A 424 21.69 -11.31 -1.49
CA LEU A 424 21.85 -10.66 -0.19
C LEU A 424 20.71 -9.64 0.05
N ALA A 425 20.32 -8.87 -0.97
CA ALA A 425 19.17 -7.98 -0.89
C ALA A 425 17.87 -8.75 -0.62
N GLY A 426 17.64 -9.88 -1.30
CA GLY A 426 16.48 -10.75 -1.08
C GLY A 426 16.41 -11.33 0.33
N ILE A 427 17.54 -11.82 0.85
CA ILE A 427 17.65 -12.34 2.23
C ILE A 427 17.45 -11.22 3.24
N ALA A 428 18.09 -10.06 3.04
CA ALA A 428 17.92 -8.90 3.91
C ALA A 428 16.45 -8.43 3.93
N ASN A 429 15.77 -8.44 2.77
CA ASN A 429 14.35 -8.13 2.70
C ASN A 429 13.50 -9.14 3.50
N ALA A 430 13.80 -10.44 3.43
CA ALA A 430 13.10 -11.46 4.24
C ALA A 430 13.29 -11.22 5.74
N VAL A 431 14.48 -10.87 6.18
CA VAL A 431 14.78 -10.56 7.58
C VAL A 431 14.05 -9.31 8.04
N VAL A 432 14.09 -8.22 7.25
CA VAL A 432 13.39 -6.97 7.57
C VAL A 432 11.89 -7.18 7.57
N ALA A 433 11.34 -7.92 6.60
CA ALA A 433 9.92 -8.25 6.54
C ALA A 433 9.48 -9.02 7.80
N LEU A 434 10.22 -10.06 8.17
CA LEU A 434 9.94 -10.82 9.39
C LEU A 434 9.98 -9.92 10.64
N TYR A 435 10.99 -9.06 10.76
CA TYR A 435 11.08 -8.10 11.87
C TYR A 435 9.88 -7.15 11.91
N VAL A 436 9.49 -6.57 10.78
CA VAL A 436 8.32 -5.67 10.69
C VAL A 436 7.03 -6.39 11.05
N PHE A 437 6.85 -7.65 10.60
CA PHE A 437 5.64 -8.43 10.91
C PHE A 437 5.54 -8.83 12.38
N LEU A 438 6.68 -9.06 13.03
CA LEU A 438 6.72 -9.30 14.48
C LEU A 438 6.43 -8.03 15.29
N LEU A 439 6.81 -6.85 14.77
CA LEU A 439 6.55 -5.57 15.44
C LEU A 439 5.12 -5.03 15.20
N VAL A 440 4.52 -5.38 14.07
CA VAL A 440 3.17 -4.94 13.69
C VAL A 440 2.35 -6.18 13.30
N PRO A 441 1.93 -6.98 14.28
CA PRO A 441 1.23 -8.24 14.05
C PRO A 441 -0.12 -8.05 13.35
N GLU A 442 -0.65 -6.83 13.33
CA GLU A 442 -1.83 -6.49 12.55
C GLU A 442 -1.62 -6.79 11.05
N TYR A 443 -0.42 -6.54 10.49
CA TYR A 443 -0.10 -6.91 9.10
C TYR A 443 -0.20 -8.41 8.87
N LEU A 444 0.35 -9.21 9.78
CA LEU A 444 0.32 -10.66 9.65
C LEU A 444 -1.10 -11.22 9.79
N LEU A 445 -1.87 -10.72 10.76
CA LEU A 445 -3.26 -11.14 10.95
C LEU A 445 -4.13 -10.79 9.74
N ARG A 446 -4.01 -9.58 9.22
CA ARG A 446 -4.69 -9.15 8.00
C ARG A 446 -4.28 -9.99 6.79
N PHE A 447 -3.00 -10.30 6.66
CA PHE A 447 -2.51 -11.18 5.60
C PHE A 447 -3.13 -12.59 5.71
N VAL A 448 -3.16 -13.20 6.90
CA VAL A 448 -3.77 -14.51 7.10
C VAL A 448 -5.27 -14.46 6.80
N ALA A 449 -5.96 -13.40 7.23
CA ALA A 449 -7.37 -13.18 6.91
C ALA A 449 -7.58 -13.00 5.39
N TRP A 450 -6.72 -12.26 4.74
CA TRP A 450 -6.74 -12.06 3.28
C TRP A 450 -6.52 -13.38 2.52
N VAL A 451 -5.52 -14.18 2.92
CA VAL A 451 -5.26 -15.51 2.34
C VAL A 451 -6.49 -16.42 2.53
N ALA A 452 -7.06 -16.44 3.73
CA ALA A 452 -8.24 -17.23 4.01
C ALA A 452 -9.42 -16.87 3.09
N THR A 453 -9.64 -15.57 2.85
CA THR A 453 -10.79 -15.08 2.08
C THR A 453 -10.62 -15.14 0.57
N HIS A 454 -9.37 -15.18 0.06
CA HIS A 454 -9.10 -15.15 -1.38
C HIS A 454 -8.63 -16.50 -1.95
N PHE A 455 -7.88 -17.28 -1.17
CA PHE A 455 -7.31 -18.55 -1.65
C PHE A 455 -8.00 -19.78 -1.07
N ILE A 456 -8.55 -19.69 0.16
CA ILE A 456 -9.20 -20.84 0.79
C ILE A 456 -10.71 -20.79 0.55
N TYR A 457 -11.31 -19.59 0.61
CA TYR A 457 -12.75 -19.39 0.44
C TYR A 457 -13.06 -18.41 -0.67
N ARG A 458 -14.24 -18.55 -1.27
CA ARG A 458 -14.89 -17.50 -2.07
C ARG A 458 -15.79 -16.70 -1.14
N PHE A 459 -15.17 -15.83 -0.34
CA PHE A 459 -15.86 -15.08 0.70
C PHE A 459 -16.64 -13.90 0.13
N LYS A 460 -17.93 -13.80 0.47
CA LYS A 460 -18.79 -12.67 0.10
C LYS A 460 -19.36 -12.04 1.34
N VAL A 461 -19.35 -10.72 1.42
CA VAL A 461 -19.96 -9.93 2.49
C VAL A 461 -21.17 -9.21 1.94
N ARG A 462 -22.31 -9.27 2.64
CA ARG A 462 -23.50 -8.48 2.37
C ARG A 462 -23.86 -7.66 3.59
N GLY A 463 -24.30 -6.42 3.38
CA GLY A 463 -24.60 -5.49 4.49
C GLY A 463 -23.36 -4.90 5.16
N GLU A 464 -22.18 -4.94 4.52
CA GLU A 464 -20.94 -4.34 5.02
C GLU A 464 -21.09 -2.89 5.53
N PRO A 465 -21.87 -1.98 4.90
CA PRO A 465 -22.08 -0.62 5.41
C PRO A 465 -22.73 -0.54 6.80
N HIS A 466 -23.30 -1.62 7.31
CA HIS A 466 -23.86 -1.67 8.66
C HIS A 466 -22.78 -1.86 9.74
N ILE A 467 -21.53 -2.21 9.37
CA ILE A 467 -20.41 -2.23 10.32
C ILE A 467 -19.96 -0.78 10.53
N PRO A 468 -20.05 -0.23 11.76
CA PRO A 468 -19.72 1.17 11.99
C PRO A 468 -18.27 1.49 11.70
N ALA A 469 -18.03 2.50 10.87
CA ALA A 469 -16.67 2.99 10.55
C ALA A 469 -16.02 3.72 11.74
N SER A 470 -16.84 4.22 12.70
CA SER A 470 -16.38 4.90 13.92
C SER A 470 -17.35 4.63 15.07
N GLY A 471 -16.93 4.91 16.29
CA GLY A 471 -17.74 4.73 17.50
C GLY A 471 -17.77 3.28 18.02
N ALA A 472 -18.30 3.09 19.22
CA ALA A 472 -18.34 1.81 19.90
C ALA A 472 -19.44 0.91 19.32
N ALA A 473 -19.10 -0.35 19.01
CA ALA A 473 -20.12 -1.34 18.65
C ALA A 473 -19.70 -2.76 19.01
N VAL A 474 -20.71 -3.60 19.31
CA VAL A 474 -20.52 -5.03 19.53
C VAL A 474 -21.00 -5.79 18.30
N LEU A 475 -20.12 -6.55 17.68
CA LEU A 475 -20.42 -7.46 16.57
C LEU A 475 -20.80 -8.82 17.16
N VAL A 476 -21.98 -9.31 16.83
CA VAL A 476 -22.53 -10.58 17.35
C VAL A 476 -22.71 -11.55 16.20
N CYS A 477 -22.03 -12.68 16.25
CA CYS A 477 -22.03 -13.66 15.17
C CYS A 477 -22.20 -15.10 15.71
N ASN A 478 -22.74 -15.99 14.88
CA ASN A 478 -22.73 -17.44 15.13
C ASN A 478 -21.28 -17.98 15.09
N HIS A 479 -21.05 -19.10 15.79
CA HIS A 479 -19.71 -19.68 15.96
C HIS A 479 -19.61 -21.07 15.34
N VAL A 480 -19.00 -21.16 14.16
CA VAL A 480 -19.03 -22.36 13.31
C VAL A 480 -17.64 -22.97 13.08
N SER A 481 -16.58 -22.17 13.23
CA SER A 481 -15.23 -22.60 12.86
C SER A 481 -14.15 -21.81 13.63
N PHE A 482 -12.92 -22.32 13.64
CA PHE A 482 -11.77 -21.60 14.21
C PHE A 482 -11.37 -20.35 13.41
N VAL A 483 -11.83 -20.22 12.16
CA VAL A 483 -11.51 -19.07 11.29
C VAL A 483 -12.56 -17.97 11.34
N ASP A 484 -13.62 -18.11 12.13
CA ASP A 484 -14.70 -17.12 12.21
C ASP A 484 -14.16 -15.71 12.49
N ALA A 485 -13.28 -15.60 13.49
CA ALA A 485 -12.65 -14.33 13.84
C ALA A 485 -11.85 -13.72 12.66
N LEU A 486 -11.16 -14.54 11.87
CA LEU A 486 -10.41 -14.08 10.69
C LEU A 486 -11.34 -13.59 9.58
N LEU A 487 -12.48 -14.26 9.37
CA LEU A 487 -13.47 -13.86 8.37
C LEU A 487 -14.17 -12.55 8.77
N LEU A 488 -14.51 -12.38 10.05
CA LEU A 488 -15.05 -11.11 10.57
C LEU A 488 -14.01 -9.98 10.43
N MET A 489 -12.76 -10.25 10.76
CA MET A 489 -11.66 -9.28 10.61
C MET A 489 -11.48 -8.86 9.15
N ALA A 490 -11.58 -9.79 8.19
CA ALA A 490 -11.47 -9.49 6.77
C ALA A 490 -12.66 -8.66 6.22
N ALA A 491 -13.82 -8.71 6.88
CA ALA A 491 -15.00 -7.95 6.51
C ALA A 491 -15.05 -6.55 7.14
N SER A 492 -14.26 -6.31 8.18
CA SER A 492 -14.33 -5.06 8.94
C SER A 492 -13.35 -4.01 8.40
N PRO A 493 -13.80 -2.74 8.23
CA PRO A 493 -12.91 -1.66 7.80
C PRO A 493 -11.89 -1.25 8.86
N ARG A 494 -12.09 -1.65 10.12
CA ARG A 494 -11.21 -1.28 11.25
C ARG A 494 -10.95 -2.48 12.18
N PRO A 495 -9.93 -2.41 13.06
CA PRO A 495 -9.58 -3.50 13.98
C PRO A 495 -10.76 -3.91 14.85
N ILE A 496 -10.85 -5.21 15.10
CA ILE A 496 -11.85 -5.82 15.98
C ILE A 496 -11.13 -6.46 17.16
N HIS A 497 -11.60 -6.23 18.38
CA HIS A 497 -11.20 -6.97 19.56
C HIS A 497 -12.10 -8.22 19.72
N PHE A 498 -11.50 -9.38 19.92
CA PHE A 498 -12.23 -10.65 20.08
C PHE A 498 -12.12 -11.16 21.51
N VAL A 499 -13.22 -11.70 22.03
CA VAL A 499 -13.19 -12.47 23.27
C VAL A 499 -12.95 -13.94 22.90
N MET A 500 -11.87 -14.54 23.42
CA MET A 500 -11.39 -15.87 23.02
C MET A 500 -11.00 -16.72 24.23
N ASP A 501 -11.13 -18.05 24.10
CA ASP A 501 -10.71 -19.00 25.14
C ASP A 501 -9.22 -18.81 25.51
N ALA A 502 -8.96 -18.68 26.82
CA ALA A 502 -7.60 -18.43 27.34
C ALA A 502 -6.60 -19.55 26.97
N ARG A 503 -7.08 -20.78 26.73
CA ARG A 503 -6.22 -21.89 26.29
C ARG A 503 -5.55 -21.66 24.96
N ILE A 504 -6.14 -20.87 24.06
CA ILE A 504 -5.56 -20.49 22.75
C ILE A 504 -4.31 -19.64 22.95
N PHE A 505 -4.27 -18.81 24.01
CA PHE A 505 -3.11 -17.96 24.32
C PHE A 505 -1.88 -18.72 24.83
N GLN A 506 -2.03 -20.00 25.17
CA GLN A 506 -0.92 -20.88 25.57
C GLN A 506 -0.19 -21.50 24.37
N MET A 507 -0.78 -21.42 23.16
CA MET A 507 -0.15 -21.95 21.94
C MET A 507 1.08 -21.09 21.56
N PRO A 508 2.25 -21.70 21.24
CA PRO A 508 3.52 -20.96 21.12
C PRO A 508 3.53 -19.82 20.11
N VAL A 509 2.91 -19.98 18.94
CA VAL A 509 2.87 -18.98 17.87
C VAL A 509 1.55 -18.21 17.93
N LEU A 510 0.42 -18.90 17.92
CA LEU A 510 -0.92 -18.30 17.91
C LEU A 510 -1.19 -17.48 19.17
N GLY A 511 -0.74 -17.94 20.34
CA GLY A 511 -0.93 -17.20 21.58
C GLY A 511 -0.21 -15.86 21.60
N ARG A 512 0.99 -15.75 21.01
CA ARG A 512 1.67 -14.45 20.82
C ARG A 512 0.89 -13.57 19.85
N LEU A 513 0.42 -14.14 18.75
CA LEU A 513 -0.32 -13.43 17.72
C LEU A 513 -1.62 -12.82 18.28
N PHE A 514 -2.40 -13.61 19.03
CA PHE A 514 -3.66 -13.12 19.61
C PHE A 514 -3.46 -12.12 20.76
N ARG A 515 -2.40 -12.25 21.56
CA ARG A 515 -2.03 -11.20 22.53
C ARG A 515 -1.69 -9.89 21.84
N LEU A 516 -0.94 -9.95 20.76
CA LEU A 516 -0.56 -8.77 19.96
C LEU A 516 -1.77 -8.17 19.21
N ALA A 517 -2.75 -8.99 18.85
CA ALA A 517 -4.04 -8.57 18.31
C ALA A 517 -4.99 -7.98 19.37
N LYS A 518 -4.52 -7.85 20.62
CA LYS A 518 -5.33 -7.37 21.75
C LYS A 518 -6.61 -8.17 21.97
N ALA A 519 -6.60 -9.47 21.61
CA ALA A 519 -7.70 -10.37 21.94
C ALA A 519 -7.81 -10.53 23.48
N ILE A 520 -9.03 -10.67 23.96
CA ILE A 520 -9.37 -10.71 25.38
C ILE A 520 -9.52 -12.18 25.80
N PRO A 521 -8.64 -12.72 26.68
CA PRO A 521 -8.76 -14.08 27.15
C PRO A 521 -9.97 -14.23 28.10
N ILE A 522 -10.77 -15.27 27.91
CA ILE A 522 -11.85 -15.64 28.78
C ILE A 522 -11.76 -17.12 29.15
N VAL A 523 -12.16 -17.45 30.38
CA VAL A 523 -12.33 -18.83 30.85
C VAL A 523 -13.72 -18.99 31.41
N PRO A 524 -14.26 -20.22 31.51
CA PRO A 524 -15.53 -20.45 32.21
C PRO A 524 -15.45 -19.98 33.66
N TYR A 525 -16.52 -19.35 34.18
CA TYR A 525 -16.59 -18.84 35.54
C TYR A 525 -16.21 -19.89 36.60
N LYS A 526 -16.58 -21.17 36.37
CA LYS A 526 -16.27 -22.29 37.28
C LYS A 526 -14.78 -22.65 37.34
N GLU A 527 -13.98 -22.30 36.30
CA GLU A 527 -12.55 -22.61 36.24
C GLU A 527 -11.73 -21.51 36.91
N ASP A 528 -12.00 -20.25 36.55
CA ASP A 528 -11.31 -19.07 37.11
C ASP A 528 -12.25 -17.84 37.09
N PRO A 529 -12.93 -17.56 38.22
CA PRO A 529 -13.82 -16.40 38.34
C PRO A 529 -13.12 -15.06 38.11
N ALA A 530 -11.84 -14.91 38.48
CA ALA A 530 -11.10 -13.67 38.37
C ALA A 530 -10.81 -13.34 36.90
N THR A 531 -10.31 -14.30 36.15
CA THR A 531 -10.07 -14.12 34.69
C THR A 531 -11.41 -13.93 33.94
N TYR A 532 -12.48 -14.60 34.36
CA TYR A 532 -13.81 -14.40 33.77
C TYR A 532 -14.28 -12.95 33.95
N GLU A 533 -14.26 -12.40 35.17
CA GLU A 533 -14.67 -11.01 35.44
C GLU A 533 -13.74 -9.99 34.74
N ALA A 534 -12.43 -10.21 34.77
CA ALA A 534 -11.46 -9.34 34.08
C ALA A 534 -11.72 -9.25 32.57
N ALA A 535 -12.19 -10.33 31.94
CA ALA A 535 -12.54 -10.33 30.52
C ALA A 535 -13.71 -9.37 30.23
N PHE A 536 -14.73 -9.32 31.07
CA PHE A 536 -15.87 -8.41 30.90
C PHE A 536 -15.48 -6.95 31.14
N VAL A 537 -14.67 -6.68 32.17
CA VAL A 537 -14.14 -5.35 32.46
C VAL A 537 -13.32 -4.85 31.25
N ARG A 538 -12.45 -5.70 30.68
CA ARG A 538 -11.66 -5.34 29.51
C ARG A 538 -12.51 -5.16 28.25
N ALA A 539 -13.51 -5.99 28.01
CA ALA A 539 -14.47 -5.84 26.92
C ALA A 539 -15.23 -4.50 27.01
N ALA A 540 -15.72 -4.16 28.22
CA ALA A 540 -16.36 -2.88 28.45
C ALA A 540 -15.42 -1.69 28.22
N GLN A 541 -14.16 -1.81 28.61
CA GLN A 541 -13.16 -0.76 28.39
C GLN A 541 -12.91 -0.53 26.89
N VAL A 542 -12.79 -1.58 26.08
CA VAL A 542 -12.64 -1.48 24.61
C VAL A 542 -13.79 -0.67 23.99
N LEU A 543 -15.01 -0.92 24.44
CA LEU A 543 -16.18 -0.16 23.96
C LEU A 543 -16.15 1.30 24.42
N ARG A 544 -15.71 1.59 25.65
CA ARG A 544 -15.52 2.98 26.13
C ARG A 544 -14.45 3.73 25.35
N GLU A 545 -13.44 3.01 24.85
CA GLU A 545 -12.39 3.55 23.98
C GLU A 545 -12.89 3.84 22.55
N GLY A 546 -14.17 3.46 22.24
CA GLY A 546 -14.78 3.68 20.93
C GLY A 546 -14.46 2.61 19.89
N ASP A 547 -13.91 1.46 20.32
CA ASP A 547 -13.48 0.39 19.45
C ASP A 547 -14.57 -0.67 19.19
N LEU A 548 -14.33 -1.56 18.19
CA LEU A 548 -15.20 -2.70 17.90
C LEU A 548 -14.85 -3.89 18.78
N LEU A 549 -15.87 -4.52 19.37
CA LEU A 549 -15.77 -5.78 20.07
C LEU A 549 -16.57 -6.84 19.32
N ALA A 550 -15.99 -8.00 19.02
CA ALA A 550 -16.73 -9.14 18.49
C ALA A 550 -16.85 -10.25 19.54
N ILE A 551 -18.05 -10.80 19.62
CA ILE A 551 -18.36 -11.93 20.50
C ILE A 551 -19.16 -12.99 19.75
N PHE A 552 -18.97 -14.24 20.18
CA PHE A 552 -19.75 -15.38 19.77
C PHE A 552 -20.63 -15.81 20.96
N PRO A 553 -21.88 -15.35 21.05
CA PRO A 553 -22.67 -15.49 22.26
C PRO A 553 -23.11 -16.95 22.55
N GLU A 554 -22.93 -17.84 21.59
CA GLU A 554 -23.06 -19.29 21.79
C GLU A 554 -22.05 -19.81 22.83
N GLY A 555 -20.88 -19.18 22.93
CA GLY A 555 -19.80 -19.48 23.87
C GLY A 555 -19.04 -20.77 23.58
N ALA A 556 -19.28 -21.42 22.45
CA ALA A 556 -18.51 -22.54 21.92
C ALA A 556 -18.78 -22.68 20.41
N ILE A 557 -17.84 -23.30 19.70
CA ILE A 557 -18.04 -23.66 18.28
C ILE A 557 -19.11 -24.75 18.21
N THR A 558 -20.10 -24.60 17.32
CA THR A 558 -21.16 -25.57 17.11
C THR A 558 -20.60 -26.97 16.76
N SER A 559 -21.20 -28.00 17.28
CA SER A 559 -20.83 -29.40 17.01
C SER A 559 -21.67 -30.05 15.90
N ASP A 560 -22.83 -29.47 15.58
CA ASP A 560 -23.81 -29.99 14.61
C ASP A 560 -24.10 -29.03 13.44
N GLY A 561 -23.53 -27.83 13.48
CA GLY A 561 -23.74 -26.79 12.48
C GLY A 561 -25.00 -25.96 12.69
N GLN A 562 -25.75 -26.20 13.77
CA GLN A 562 -26.94 -25.43 14.11
C GLN A 562 -26.57 -24.25 15.00
N LEU A 563 -27.36 -23.18 14.91
CA LEU A 563 -27.26 -22.04 15.79
C LEU A 563 -27.64 -22.43 17.22
N GLN A 564 -26.72 -22.24 18.16
CA GLN A 564 -26.94 -22.55 19.56
C GLN A 564 -27.59 -21.36 20.29
N PRO A 565 -28.29 -21.61 21.44
CA PRO A 565 -28.86 -20.54 22.24
C PRO A 565 -27.81 -19.53 22.70
N PHE A 566 -28.14 -18.22 22.63
CA PHE A 566 -27.26 -17.17 23.05
C PHE A 566 -27.21 -16.99 24.55
N LYS A 567 -26.01 -16.92 25.13
CA LYS A 567 -25.78 -16.69 26.55
C LYS A 567 -25.89 -15.23 26.93
N GLY A 568 -26.28 -14.94 28.18
CA GLY A 568 -26.44 -13.58 28.68
C GLY A 568 -25.16 -12.73 28.85
N GLY A 569 -24.00 -13.26 28.49
CA GLY A 569 -22.72 -12.54 28.62
C GLY A 569 -22.69 -11.21 27.89
N ILE A 570 -23.40 -11.09 26.77
CA ILE A 570 -23.52 -9.81 26.05
C ILE A 570 -24.16 -8.72 26.89
N MET A 571 -25.21 -9.05 27.64
CA MET A 571 -25.93 -8.10 28.50
C MET A 571 -25.00 -7.52 29.57
N LYS A 572 -24.15 -8.39 30.17
CA LYS A 572 -23.14 -7.98 31.16
C LYS A 572 -22.12 -7.03 30.55
N ILE A 573 -21.66 -7.26 29.31
CA ILE A 573 -20.74 -6.37 28.60
C ILE A 573 -21.40 -4.99 28.36
N LEU A 574 -22.62 -4.98 27.84
CA LEU A 574 -23.36 -3.75 27.54
C LEU A 574 -23.64 -2.93 28.80
N GLU A 575 -24.01 -3.57 29.89
CA GLU A 575 -24.27 -2.94 31.20
C GLU A 575 -22.98 -2.30 31.74
N GLN A 576 -21.87 -3.04 31.74
CA GLN A 576 -20.58 -2.52 32.20
C GLN A 576 -20.00 -1.45 31.31
N ALA A 577 -20.29 -1.44 30.00
CA ALA A 577 -19.81 -0.44 29.06
C ALA A 577 -20.60 0.87 29.12
N ARG A 578 -21.80 0.86 29.72
CA ARG A 578 -22.70 2.01 29.76
C ARG A 578 -22.04 3.19 30.49
N VAL A 579 -21.88 4.30 29.79
CA VAL A 579 -21.38 5.60 30.29
C VAL A 579 -22.24 6.69 29.65
N ASP A 580 -22.53 7.74 30.39
CA ASP A 580 -23.31 8.85 29.89
C ASP A 580 -22.67 9.46 28.64
N GLY A 581 -23.45 9.59 27.57
CA GLY A 581 -23.01 10.12 26.28
C GLY A 581 -22.33 9.12 25.34
N LEU A 582 -22.19 7.83 25.72
CA LEU A 582 -21.67 6.80 24.81
C LEU A 582 -22.82 6.17 24.02
N GLU A 583 -22.86 6.44 22.71
CA GLU A 583 -23.74 5.71 21.79
C GLU A 583 -23.18 4.32 21.54
N LEU A 584 -23.88 3.31 22.04
CA LEU A 584 -23.49 1.90 21.92
C LEU A 584 -24.52 1.13 21.08
N SER A 585 -24.04 0.43 20.07
CA SER A 585 -24.90 -0.37 19.20
C SER A 585 -24.39 -1.81 19.10
N VAL A 586 -25.28 -2.72 18.74
CA VAL A 586 -25.00 -4.14 18.51
C VAL A 586 -25.35 -4.48 17.07
N VAL A 587 -24.42 -5.09 16.34
CA VAL A 587 -24.57 -5.48 14.94
C VAL A 587 -24.70 -6.98 14.83
N PRO A 588 -25.89 -7.52 14.54
CA PRO A 588 -26.07 -8.96 14.30
C PRO A 588 -25.44 -9.36 12.96
N MET A 589 -24.70 -10.46 12.97
CA MET A 589 -24.01 -11.00 11.79
C MET A 589 -24.20 -12.51 11.72
N ALA A 590 -24.14 -13.08 10.51
CA ALA A 590 -24.21 -14.52 10.33
C ALA A 590 -23.19 -15.02 9.30
N LEU A 591 -22.35 -15.96 9.68
CA LEU A 591 -21.48 -16.72 8.80
C LEU A 591 -22.26 -17.87 8.18
N THR A 592 -22.41 -17.84 6.85
CA THR A 592 -23.19 -18.81 6.09
C THR A 592 -22.28 -19.75 5.30
N ASN A 593 -22.72 -21.00 5.16
CA ASN A 593 -22.01 -22.03 4.37
C ASN A 593 -20.59 -22.39 4.86
N LEU A 594 -20.24 -22.01 6.08
CA LEU A 594 -18.91 -22.29 6.64
C LEU A 594 -18.82 -23.69 7.27
N TRP A 595 -19.92 -24.21 7.86
CA TRP A 595 -19.95 -25.56 8.42
C TRP A 595 -19.68 -26.64 7.36
N GLY A 596 -18.80 -27.57 7.68
CA GLY A 596 -18.33 -28.59 6.76
C GLY A 596 -17.34 -28.11 5.70
N SER A 597 -16.86 -26.87 5.78
CA SER A 597 -15.77 -26.32 4.96
C SER A 597 -14.38 -26.75 5.45
N PHE A 598 -13.31 -26.26 4.81
CA PHE A 598 -11.93 -26.67 5.08
C PHE A 598 -11.50 -26.58 6.56
N PHE A 599 -11.92 -25.53 7.29
CA PHE A 599 -11.59 -25.32 8.70
C PHE A 599 -12.73 -25.65 9.67
N SER A 600 -13.82 -26.23 9.19
CA SER A 600 -14.88 -26.73 10.07
C SER A 600 -14.43 -28.02 10.74
N ARG A 601 -14.37 -28.07 12.08
CA ARG A 601 -13.52 -29.05 12.73
C ARG A 601 -14.14 -29.85 13.87
N ILE A 602 -15.35 -29.53 14.31
CA ILE A 602 -15.93 -30.20 15.45
C ILE A 602 -17.13 -31.05 15.02
N GLU A 603 -17.10 -32.31 15.39
CA GLU A 603 -18.23 -33.22 15.36
C GLU A 603 -18.34 -33.90 16.73
N VAL A 604 -19.52 -34.33 17.13
CA VAL A 604 -19.71 -35.11 18.35
C VAL A 604 -19.58 -36.59 18.02
N ARG A 605 -18.59 -37.27 18.60
CA ARG A 605 -18.45 -38.72 18.59
C ARG A 605 -18.43 -39.23 20.02
N ASP A 606 -19.30 -40.20 20.32
CA ASP A 606 -19.39 -40.83 21.65
C ASP A 606 -19.54 -39.80 22.81
N GLY A 607 -20.34 -38.74 22.56
CA GLY A 607 -20.59 -37.69 23.54
C GLY A 607 -19.41 -36.72 23.76
N LYS A 608 -18.33 -36.80 22.98
CA LYS A 608 -17.16 -35.89 23.02
C LYS A 608 -17.01 -35.10 21.74
N ASN A 609 -16.68 -33.82 21.89
CA ASN A 609 -16.28 -32.97 20.76
C ASN A 609 -14.91 -33.43 20.24
N VAL A 610 -14.87 -33.92 19.03
CA VAL A 610 -13.64 -34.37 18.35
C VAL A 610 -13.42 -33.58 17.07
N ALA A 611 -12.16 -33.46 16.66
CA ALA A 611 -11.84 -32.87 15.39
C ALA A 611 -12.44 -33.68 14.24
N MET A 612 -13.03 -33.03 13.23
CA MET A 612 -13.57 -33.67 12.04
C MET A 612 -12.45 -34.39 11.28
N VAL A 613 -12.57 -35.71 11.12
CA VAL A 613 -11.55 -36.54 10.43
C VAL A 613 -11.54 -36.31 8.92
N ARG A 614 -12.61 -35.74 8.38
CA ARG A 614 -12.73 -35.42 6.94
C ARG A 614 -12.97 -33.91 6.74
N PRO A 615 -11.94 -33.05 6.91
CA PRO A 615 -12.09 -31.59 6.84
C PRO A 615 -12.44 -31.07 5.43
N LEU A 616 -12.39 -31.92 4.40
CA LEU A 616 -12.55 -31.54 2.98
C LEU A 616 -13.92 -31.94 2.40
N ARG A 617 -15.00 -31.88 3.16
CA ARG A 617 -16.35 -32.07 2.62
C ARG A 617 -16.69 -31.08 1.52
N ARG A 618 -16.15 -29.86 1.60
CA ARG A 618 -16.18 -28.83 0.56
C ARG A 618 -14.73 -28.47 0.25
N GLY A 619 -14.28 -28.69 -0.95
CA GLY A 619 -12.91 -28.44 -1.37
C GLY A 619 -12.48 -26.97 -1.26
N TRP A 620 -11.30 -26.67 -1.72
CA TRP A 620 -10.78 -25.31 -1.84
C TRP A 620 -11.76 -24.41 -2.61
N LEU A 621 -11.80 -23.11 -2.23
CA LEU A 621 -12.68 -22.10 -2.80
C LEU A 621 -14.18 -22.33 -2.54
N SER A 622 -14.53 -22.94 -1.41
CA SER A 622 -15.92 -23.00 -0.94
C SER A 622 -16.54 -21.60 -0.86
N ARG A 623 -17.80 -21.50 -1.29
CA ARG A 623 -18.56 -20.25 -1.19
C ARG A 623 -19.01 -20.05 0.24
N VAL A 624 -18.40 -19.08 0.94
CA VAL A 624 -18.72 -18.68 2.31
C VAL A 624 -19.26 -17.26 2.28
N GLY A 625 -20.32 -16.98 3.04
CA GLY A 625 -20.92 -15.66 3.15
C GLY A 625 -20.84 -15.10 4.56
N LEU A 626 -20.81 -13.78 4.66
CA LEU A 626 -21.11 -13.04 5.88
C LEU A 626 -22.28 -12.10 5.56
N GLU A 627 -23.39 -12.31 6.27
CA GLU A 627 -24.55 -11.45 6.22
C GLU A 627 -24.51 -10.53 7.44
N VAL A 628 -24.66 -9.21 7.23
CA VAL A 628 -24.62 -8.19 8.30
C VAL A 628 -25.95 -7.47 8.34
N ASP A 629 -26.60 -7.48 9.49
CA ASP A 629 -27.88 -6.77 9.69
C ASP A 629 -27.67 -5.33 10.15
N ALA A 630 -28.73 -4.53 10.13
CA ALA A 630 -28.72 -3.19 10.68
C ALA A 630 -28.40 -3.20 12.18
N ALA A 631 -27.65 -2.20 12.63
CA ALA A 631 -27.27 -2.05 14.03
C ALA A 631 -28.54 -1.85 14.91
N VAL A 632 -28.53 -2.48 16.07
CA VAL A 632 -29.57 -2.38 17.08
C VAL A 632 -29.04 -1.53 18.24
N PRO A 633 -29.75 -0.50 18.72
CA PRO A 633 -29.36 0.24 19.91
C PRO A 633 -29.22 -0.68 21.13
N ALA A 634 -28.21 -0.45 21.98
CA ALA A 634 -27.88 -1.35 23.09
C ALA A 634 -29.02 -1.49 24.14
N ASP A 635 -29.88 -0.48 24.25
CA ASP A 635 -31.04 -0.50 25.17
C ASP A 635 -32.20 -1.39 24.69
N GLN A 636 -32.21 -1.74 23.40
CA GLN A 636 -33.22 -2.62 22.79
C GLN A 636 -32.76 -4.08 22.65
N VAL A 637 -31.54 -4.39 23.06
CA VAL A 637 -30.93 -5.70 22.87
C VAL A 637 -31.37 -6.69 23.95
N THR A 638 -31.80 -7.89 23.53
CA THR A 638 -31.90 -9.08 24.38
C THR A 638 -31.21 -10.26 23.65
N PRO A 639 -30.77 -11.30 24.39
CA PRO A 639 -30.20 -12.51 23.78
C PRO A 639 -31.14 -13.17 22.77
N GLU A 640 -32.44 -13.20 23.06
CA GLU A 640 -33.47 -13.78 22.19
C GLU A 640 -33.66 -12.99 20.92
N LEU A 641 -33.68 -11.63 20.99
CA LEU A 641 -33.76 -10.76 19.82
C LEU A 641 -32.57 -10.98 18.92
N LEU A 642 -31.36 -11.00 19.48
CA LEU A 642 -30.15 -11.21 18.70
C LEU A 642 -30.11 -12.60 18.07
N HIS A 643 -30.50 -13.64 18.80
CA HIS A 643 -30.60 -15.00 18.27
C HIS A 643 -31.59 -15.06 17.10
N ALA A 644 -32.77 -14.46 17.22
CA ALA A 644 -33.76 -14.40 16.15
C ALA A 644 -33.26 -13.66 14.92
N ARG A 645 -32.54 -12.54 15.11
CA ARG A 645 -31.91 -11.77 14.01
C ARG A 645 -30.84 -12.59 13.27
N VAL A 646 -29.93 -13.24 14.02
CA VAL A 646 -28.87 -14.09 13.43
C VAL A 646 -29.51 -15.31 12.72
N ALA A 647 -30.55 -15.94 13.31
CA ALA A 647 -31.27 -17.01 12.66
C ALA A 647 -31.93 -16.57 11.33
N ALA A 648 -32.53 -15.39 11.31
CA ALA A 648 -33.11 -14.82 10.10
C ALA A 648 -32.06 -14.56 8.99
N LEU A 649 -30.82 -14.15 9.37
CA LEU A 649 -29.71 -13.99 8.43
C LEU A 649 -29.22 -15.33 7.87
N LEU A 650 -29.20 -16.39 8.68
CA LEU A 650 -28.82 -17.74 8.26
C LEU A 650 -29.84 -18.36 7.28
N ALA A 651 -31.10 -17.91 7.34
CA ALA A 651 -32.19 -18.39 6.48
C ALA A 651 -32.19 -17.72 5.08
N ARG A 652 -31.44 -16.62 4.88
CA ARG A 652 -31.27 -15.92 3.58
C ARG A 652 -30.27 -16.65 2.70
#